data_5490c3d1f8d1d251e80c825875631634
#
_entry.id   5490c3d1f8d1d251e80c825875631634
#
_cell.length_a   1.000
_cell.length_b   1.000
_cell.length_c   1.000
_cell.angle_alpha   90.00
_cell.angle_beta   90.00
_cell.angle_gamma   90.00
#
_symmetry.space_group_name_H-M   'P 1'
#
loop_
_entity.id
_entity.type
_entity.pdbx_description
1 polymer ?
#
loop_
_entity_poly.entity_id
_entity_poly.type
_entity_poly.pdbx_seq_one_letter_code
_entity_poly.pdbx_strand_id
1 'polypeptide(L)'
;MKMTKNDLHDALKHYFGFEAFKGHQEEIITSVINKENTFVIMPTGGGKSLCYQLPALVLEGTAIVISPLIALMKNQVDAMRGISSTDSIAHVLNSSLTKNEIREVMEDISNGKTKLLYVAPESLIKEEYANFLKTVPISFVAVDEAHCISEWGHDFRPEYRNIKTIIERLGSNIPIVALTATATPKVQEDILKNLGMLEANVFKSSFNRPNLYYEVRPKTKNVDADIIRFVKQNPKKSGIIYCLSRKKVEDLAQTLQVNGISAVPYHAGLDAKTRAKHQDMFLMEEVDVVVATIAFGMGIDKPDVRFVIHHDIPKSIESYYQETGRAGRDGGEGHCLAFYSYKDVEKLEKFMIGKPIAEQEIGQALLQDIVAYAETSSSRRKFILHYFGEEFDEVNGEGANMDDNVRFPKEKKEAKDDVVKLLNVIIATKQKFKAKEIVNTLIGKVSALIKAHRIDEQDFFGIGKDKEDTYWMALLRQVMVNGLIRKDIETYGVMFITEKGKEYLKNVTSFMMTEDHTFEEEPEDPNNGNTSVADPVLLEMLKDLRKKVAKQKGVPPFVVFQDPSLEDMALKYPITIQELTNVHGIGEGKAKKFGAEFVKLIERYVEENDIVRAEDLIVKTTGSNSSLKLFIIQNIDRKLPLPDIAKAKGLEMDEFLKEMEQIVYSGTKLNIDYWVNEIFDEEQQEELHEYFMEADSDKISIASKEFGGDYEDDELRIYRLKFISEVAN
;
A
#
# COMPACT_ATOMS: atom_id res chain seq x y z
N MET A 1 27.47 -36.87 -20.82
CA MET A 1 27.23 -36.48 -22.23
C MET A 1 26.97 -34.96 -22.20
N LYS A 2 27.64 -34.15 -23.02
CA LYS A 2 27.33 -32.71 -23.06
C LYS A 2 25.98 -32.55 -23.77
N MET A 3 25.00 -31.99 -23.09
CA MET A 3 23.71 -31.65 -23.70
C MET A 3 23.92 -30.64 -24.81
N THR A 4 23.31 -30.87 -25.95
CA THR A 4 23.29 -29.92 -27.07
C THR A 4 22.16 -28.92 -26.89
N LYS A 5 22.19 -27.83 -27.63
CA LYS A 5 21.07 -26.85 -27.63
C LYS A 5 19.74 -27.48 -28.03
N ASN A 6 19.78 -28.42 -29.01
CA ASN A 6 18.55 -29.11 -29.41
C ASN A 6 17.99 -29.98 -28.28
N ASP A 7 18.85 -30.71 -27.51
CA ASP A 7 18.40 -31.48 -26.37
C ASP A 7 17.70 -30.60 -25.30
N LEU A 8 18.14 -29.34 -25.13
CA LEU A 8 17.53 -28.39 -24.21
C LEU A 8 16.15 -27.88 -24.69
N HIS A 9 16.02 -27.61 -25.96
CA HIS A 9 14.72 -27.21 -26.55
C HIS A 9 13.71 -28.38 -26.51
N ASP A 10 14.18 -29.60 -26.77
CA ASP A 10 13.35 -30.78 -26.66
C ASP A 10 12.90 -31.04 -25.22
N ALA A 11 13.79 -30.84 -24.24
CA ALA A 11 13.46 -30.95 -22.82
C ALA A 11 12.48 -29.85 -22.39
N LEU A 12 12.66 -28.59 -22.85
CA LEU A 12 11.73 -27.47 -22.58
C LEU A 12 10.32 -27.80 -23.08
N LYS A 13 10.23 -28.28 -24.34
CA LYS A 13 8.98 -28.68 -24.93
C LYS A 13 8.34 -29.87 -24.22
N HIS A 14 9.15 -30.87 -23.89
CA HIS A 14 8.69 -32.10 -23.24
C HIS A 14 8.11 -31.86 -21.85
N TYR A 15 8.83 -31.10 -20.99
CA TYR A 15 8.43 -30.91 -19.61
C TYR A 15 7.46 -29.73 -19.41
N PHE A 16 7.65 -28.64 -20.16
CA PHE A 16 6.91 -27.37 -19.92
C PHE A 16 5.98 -26.96 -21.07
N GLY A 17 6.06 -27.64 -22.21
CA GLY A 17 5.22 -27.32 -23.39
C GLY A 17 5.61 -26.04 -24.10
N PHE A 18 6.75 -25.41 -23.78
CA PHE A 18 7.19 -24.17 -24.42
C PHE A 18 8.05 -24.46 -25.64
N GLU A 19 7.83 -23.70 -26.73
CA GLU A 19 8.58 -23.85 -27.98
C GLU A 19 9.94 -23.10 -27.94
N ALA A 20 10.08 -22.07 -27.11
CA ALA A 20 11.29 -21.25 -27.05
C ALA A 20 11.54 -20.69 -25.64
N PHE A 21 12.80 -20.46 -25.34
CA PHE A 21 13.25 -19.76 -24.13
C PHE A 21 13.00 -18.26 -24.24
N LYS A 22 12.76 -17.60 -23.11
CA LYS A 22 12.59 -16.13 -23.02
C LYS A 22 13.87 -15.47 -22.54
N GLY A 23 14.30 -14.39 -23.21
CA GLY A 23 15.47 -13.60 -22.81
C GLY A 23 16.72 -14.49 -22.61
N HIS A 24 17.38 -14.37 -21.46
CA HIS A 24 18.60 -15.11 -21.13
C HIS A 24 18.38 -16.53 -20.56
N GLN A 25 17.15 -17.07 -20.57
CA GLN A 25 16.87 -18.38 -19.93
C GLN A 25 17.76 -19.51 -20.48
N GLU A 26 17.98 -19.57 -21.80
CA GLU A 26 18.82 -20.62 -22.43
C GLU A 26 20.28 -20.54 -21.93
N GLU A 27 20.83 -19.34 -21.89
CA GLU A 27 22.20 -19.08 -21.42
C GLU A 27 22.37 -19.41 -19.95
N ILE A 28 21.40 -19.02 -19.11
CA ILE A 28 21.36 -19.32 -17.66
C ILE A 28 21.33 -20.84 -17.45
N ILE A 29 20.39 -21.52 -18.09
CA ILE A 29 20.23 -22.97 -17.98
C ILE A 29 21.51 -23.70 -18.45
N THR A 30 22.12 -23.23 -19.53
CA THR A 30 23.38 -23.78 -20.04
C THR A 30 24.50 -23.63 -19.01
N SER A 31 24.63 -22.47 -18.37
CA SER A 31 25.61 -22.22 -17.31
C SER A 31 25.41 -23.17 -16.13
N VAL A 32 24.15 -23.37 -15.67
CA VAL A 32 23.84 -24.31 -14.58
C VAL A 32 24.19 -25.77 -14.95
N ILE A 33 23.86 -26.18 -16.16
CA ILE A 33 24.17 -27.55 -16.65
C ILE A 33 25.67 -27.77 -16.75
N ASN A 34 26.44 -26.76 -17.12
CA ASN A 34 27.89 -26.78 -17.14
C ASN A 34 28.52 -26.77 -15.73
N LYS A 35 27.69 -26.74 -14.67
CA LYS A 35 28.11 -26.69 -13.25
C LYS A 35 28.87 -25.42 -12.89
N GLU A 36 28.52 -24.30 -13.50
CA GLU A 36 29.11 -23.01 -13.22
C GLU A 36 28.24 -22.26 -12.17
N ASN A 37 28.89 -21.52 -11.27
CA ASN A 37 28.17 -20.64 -10.37
C ASN A 37 27.47 -19.56 -11.18
N THR A 38 26.17 -19.39 -10.93
CA THR A 38 25.30 -18.55 -11.76
C THR A 38 24.50 -17.58 -10.90
N PHE A 39 24.55 -16.31 -11.20
CA PHE A 39 23.74 -15.29 -10.52
C PHE A 39 22.74 -14.68 -11.50
N VAL A 40 21.46 -14.75 -11.14
CA VAL A 40 20.34 -14.36 -12.01
C VAL A 40 19.56 -13.23 -11.37
N ILE A 41 19.47 -12.11 -12.07
CA ILE A 41 18.62 -10.99 -11.73
C ILE A 41 17.55 -10.87 -12.82
N MET A 42 16.30 -11.19 -12.46
CA MET A 42 15.22 -11.25 -13.43
C MET A 42 13.92 -10.79 -12.75
N PRO A 43 13.17 -9.85 -13.36
CA PRO A 43 11.95 -9.32 -12.77
C PRO A 43 10.90 -10.42 -12.47
N THR A 44 9.96 -10.10 -11.60
CA THR A 44 8.81 -10.97 -11.33
C THR A 44 8.04 -11.24 -12.63
N GLY A 45 7.68 -12.49 -12.89
CA GLY A 45 7.04 -12.90 -14.15
C GLY A 45 8.04 -13.21 -15.30
N GLY A 46 9.33 -12.97 -15.12
CA GLY A 46 10.37 -13.29 -16.11
C GLY A 46 10.68 -14.78 -16.27
N GLY A 47 10.09 -15.66 -15.44
CA GLY A 47 10.31 -17.10 -15.53
C GLY A 47 11.56 -17.60 -14.81
N LYS A 48 11.95 -16.98 -13.69
CA LYS A 48 13.09 -17.36 -12.84
C LYS A 48 13.10 -18.84 -12.45
N SER A 49 11.93 -19.39 -12.10
CA SER A 49 11.82 -20.77 -11.63
C SER A 49 12.27 -21.77 -12.69
N LEU A 50 11.98 -21.52 -13.97
CA LEU A 50 12.41 -22.37 -15.08
C LEU A 50 13.95 -22.51 -15.14
N CYS A 51 14.69 -21.46 -14.76
CA CYS A 51 16.15 -21.41 -14.80
C CYS A 51 16.82 -22.43 -13.87
N TYR A 52 16.13 -22.94 -12.85
CA TYR A 52 16.63 -24.02 -12.01
C TYR A 52 15.79 -25.30 -12.13
N GLN A 53 14.50 -25.20 -12.48
CA GLN A 53 13.63 -26.36 -12.61
C GLN A 53 14.05 -27.25 -13.78
N LEU A 54 14.26 -26.70 -14.97
CA LEU A 54 14.67 -27.49 -16.13
C LEU A 54 16.04 -28.14 -15.96
N PRO A 55 17.10 -27.46 -15.48
CA PRO A 55 18.36 -28.12 -15.15
C PRO A 55 18.21 -29.26 -14.14
N ALA A 56 17.37 -29.09 -13.11
CA ALA A 56 17.14 -30.14 -12.12
C ALA A 56 16.54 -31.41 -12.72
N LEU A 57 15.64 -31.27 -13.70
CA LEU A 57 15.00 -32.41 -14.37
C LEU A 57 15.97 -33.20 -15.27
N VAL A 58 16.90 -32.49 -15.92
CA VAL A 58 17.83 -33.13 -16.89
C VAL A 58 19.16 -33.58 -16.29
N LEU A 59 19.59 -33.01 -15.16
CA LEU A 59 20.80 -33.40 -14.46
C LEU A 59 20.58 -34.67 -13.60
N GLU A 60 21.66 -35.41 -13.35
CA GLU A 60 21.69 -36.48 -12.35
C GLU A 60 21.75 -35.92 -10.94
N GLY A 61 21.08 -36.58 -9.98
CA GLY A 61 20.99 -36.17 -8.59
C GLY A 61 19.80 -35.26 -8.30
N THR A 62 19.77 -34.71 -7.09
CA THR A 62 18.71 -33.84 -6.58
C THR A 62 19.22 -32.42 -6.49
N ALA A 63 18.49 -31.47 -7.04
CA ALA A 63 18.71 -30.02 -6.83
C ALA A 63 18.07 -29.61 -5.51
N ILE A 64 18.83 -28.89 -4.68
CA ILE A 64 18.32 -28.30 -3.43
C ILE A 64 17.93 -26.87 -3.74
N VAL A 65 16.67 -26.50 -3.48
CA VAL A 65 16.15 -25.13 -3.67
C VAL A 65 15.89 -24.51 -2.30
N ILE A 66 16.72 -23.56 -1.91
CA ILE A 66 16.55 -22.82 -0.66
C ILE A 66 15.60 -21.65 -0.93
N SER A 67 14.48 -21.63 -0.19
CA SER A 67 13.44 -20.59 -0.34
C SER A 67 12.94 -20.09 1.02
N PRO A 68 12.58 -18.79 1.15
CA PRO A 68 12.28 -18.20 2.46
C PRO A 68 10.87 -18.51 2.96
N LEU A 69 9.97 -19.05 2.14
CA LEU A 69 8.55 -19.16 2.47
C LEU A 69 7.97 -20.54 2.17
N ILE A 70 7.37 -21.15 3.19
CA ILE A 70 6.71 -22.47 3.09
C ILE A 70 5.61 -22.49 2.03
N ALA A 71 4.80 -21.44 1.96
CA ALA A 71 3.71 -21.34 0.97
C ALA A 71 4.22 -21.27 -0.47
N LEU A 72 5.32 -20.54 -0.72
CA LEU A 72 5.97 -20.50 -2.04
C LEU A 72 6.51 -21.88 -2.43
N MET A 73 7.22 -22.54 -1.51
CA MET A 73 7.76 -23.89 -1.75
C MET A 73 6.65 -24.88 -2.11
N LYS A 74 5.52 -24.85 -1.39
CA LYS A 74 4.38 -25.72 -1.68
C LYS A 74 3.84 -25.48 -3.09
N ASN A 75 3.59 -24.23 -3.49
CA ASN A 75 3.11 -23.92 -4.83
C ASN A 75 4.07 -24.38 -5.93
N GLN A 76 5.38 -24.24 -5.70
CA GLN A 76 6.40 -24.72 -6.65
C GLN A 76 6.42 -26.25 -6.74
N VAL A 77 6.29 -26.95 -5.62
CA VAL A 77 6.20 -28.43 -5.59
C VAL A 77 4.93 -28.91 -6.32
N ASP A 78 3.79 -28.29 -6.03
CA ASP A 78 2.51 -28.65 -6.68
C ASP A 78 2.58 -28.40 -8.20
N ALA A 79 3.21 -27.33 -8.65
CA ALA A 79 3.44 -27.05 -10.07
C ALA A 79 4.33 -28.10 -10.73
N MET A 80 5.42 -28.52 -10.07
CA MET A 80 6.32 -29.54 -10.58
C MET A 80 5.66 -30.92 -10.62
N ARG A 81 4.85 -31.28 -9.64
CA ARG A 81 4.06 -32.51 -9.64
C ARG A 81 3.03 -32.54 -10.77
N GLY A 82 2.45 -31.37 -11.08
CA GLY A 82 1.48 -31.20 -12.17
C GLY A 82 2.04 -31.49 -13.58
N ILE A 83 3.34 -31.35 -13.79
CA ILE A 83 4.00 -31.64 -15.08
C ILE A 83 4.65 -33.06 -15.12
N SER A 84 4.60 -33.79 -14.03
CA SER A 84 5.21 -35.10 -13.90
C SER A 84 4.15 -36.20 -13.75
N SER A 85 4.50 -37.42 -14.14
CA SER A 85 3.66 -38.59 -13.90
C SER A 85 3.77 -39.15 -12.47
N THR A 86 4.69 -38.59 -11.64
CA THR A 86 4.93 -39.05 -10.26
C THR A 86 5.09 -37.88 -9.32
N ASP A 87 4.45 -37.97 -8.15
CA ASP A 87 4.53 -36.93 -7.12
C ASP A 87 5.90 -36.82 -6.46
N SER A 88 6.72 -37.90 -6.55
CA SER A 88 8.08 -37.99 -6.00
C SER A 88 9.11 -37.10 -6.70
N ILE A 89 8.77 -36.50 -7.86
CA ILE A 89 9.66 -35.61 -8.63
C ILE A 89 10.12 -34.40 -7.83
N ALA A 90 9.26 -33.88 -6.96
CA ALA A 90 9.53 -32.71 -6.12
C ALA A 90 8.95 -32.88 -4.71
N HIS A 91 9.75 -32.54 -3.72
CA HIS A 91 9.36 -32.55 -2.31
C HIS A 91 9.70 -31.22 -1.62
N VAL A 92 9.02 -30.97 -0.50
CA VAL A 92 9.38 -29.92 0.43
C VAL A 92 9.93 -30.53 1.72
N LEU A 93 10.91 -29.90 2.34
CA LEU A 93 11.42 -30.28 3.66
C LEU A 93 11.38 -29.07 4.58
N ASN A 94 10.40 -29.03 5.47
CA ASN A 94 10.20 -27.95 6.43
C ASN A 94 9.64 -28.45 7.77
N SER A 95 9.41 -27.56 8.72
CA SER A 95 8.95 -27.88 10.08
C SER A 95 7.49 -28.34 10.17
N SER A 96 6.71 -28.26 9.09
CA SER A 96 5.29 -28.67 9.11
C SER A 96 5.08 -30.16 8.80
N LEU A 97 6.11 -30.86 8.31
CA LEU A 97 6.02 -32.27 7.96
C LEU A 97 6.02 -33.17 9.19
N THR A 98 5.26 -34.25 9.11
CA THR A 98 5.27 -35.34 10.10
C THR A 98 6.53 -36.21 9.90
N LYS A 99 6.88 -36.99 10.93
CA LYS A 99 8.04 -37.93 10.84
C LYS A 99 7.90 -38.94 9.72
N ASN A 100 6.69 -39.36 9.38
CA ASN A 100 6.46 -40.36 8.29
C ASN A 100 6.69 -39.69 6.93
N GLU A 101 6.16 -38.46 6.73
CA GLU A 101 6.41 -37.72 5.49
C GLU A 101 7.89 -37.40 5.30
N ILE A 102 8.62 -37.04 6.37
CA ILE A 102 10.07 -36.83 6.28
C ILE A 102 10.80 -38.12 5.83
N ARG A 103 10.38 -39.28 6.36
CA ARG A 103 10.97 -40.57 5.97
C ARG A 103 10.71 -40.88 4.48
N GLU A 104 9.49 -40.69 4.01
CA GLU A 104 9.13 -40.87 2.60
C GLU A 104 9.96 -39.96 1.69
N VAL A 105 10.13 -38.68 2.03
CA VAL A 105 10.98 -37.72 1.31
C VAL A 105 12.42 -38.24 1.23
N MET A 106 12.99 -38.71 2.36
CA MET A 106 14.35 -39.22 2.39
C MET A 106 14.52 -40.50 1.57
N GLU A 107 13.53 -41.41 1.58
CA GLU A 107 13.54 -42.64 0.77
C GLU A 107 13.47 -42.30 -0.72
N ASP A 108 12.63 -41.38 -1.16
CA ASP A 108 12.51 -40.97 -2.56
C ASP A 108 13.78 -40.28 -3.06
N ILE A 109 14.45 -39.47 -2.24
CA ILE A 109 15.75 -38.88 -2.57
C ILE A 109 16.82 -39.99 -2.70
N SER A 110 16.89 -40.88 -1.73
CA SER A 110 17.86 -41.99 -1.75
C SER A 110 17.70 -42.91 -2.97
N ASN A 111 16.47 -43.11 -3.42
CA ASN A 111 16.14 -43.91 -4.61
C ASN A 111 16.31 -43.10 -5.92
N GLY A 112 16.77 -41.87 -5.88
CA GLY A 112 17.00 -41.00 -7.05
C GLY A 112 15.73 -40.55 -7.79
N LYS A 113 14.55 -40.68 -7.15
CA LYS A 113 13.26 -40.25 -7.74
C LYS A 113 13.05 -38.74 -7.66
N THR A 114 13.58 -38.11 -6.59
CA THR A 114 13.39 -36.65 -6.35
C THR A 114 14.42 -35.86 -7.12
N LYS A 115 13.95 -35.00 -7.99
CA LYS A 115 14.74 -34.05 -8.77
C LYS A 115 14.90 -32.71 -8.12
N LEU A 116 13.87 -32.25 -7.38
CA LEU A 116 13.84 -30.96 -6.70
C LEU A 116 13.44 -31.13 -5.23
N LEU A 117 14.30 -30.68 -4.32
CA LEU A 117 14.03 -30.62 -2.90
C LEU A 117 13.99 -29.17 -2.44
N TYR A 118 12.79 -28.66 -2.15
CA TYR A 118 12.61 -27.32 -1.61
C TYR A 118 12.79 -27.33 -0.09
N VAL A 119 13.63 -26.45 0.42
CA VAL A 119 13.96 -26.39 1.85
C VAL A 119 14.01 -24.97 2.38
N ALA A 120 13.60 -24.82 3.64
CA ALA A 120 13.82 -23.57 4.37
C ALA A 120 15.25 -23.56 4.94
N PRO A 121 15.94 -22.39 4.99
CA PRO A 121 17.33 -22.33 5.48
C PRO A 121 17.51 -22.93 6.88
N GLU A 122 16.57 -22.68 7.79
CA GLU A 122 16.56 -23.19 9.15
C GLU A 122 16.44 -24.72 9.24
N SER A 123 15.88 -25.36 8.21
CA SER A 123 15.82 -26.82 8.13
C SER A 123 17.17 -27.42 7.80
N LEU A 124 17.97 -26.76 6.94
CA LEU A 124 19.31 -27.22 6.57
C LEU A 124 20.34 -27.09 7.68
N ILE A 125 20.08 -26.29 8.70
CA ILE A 125 20.96 -26.16 9.90
C ILE A 125 20.89 -27.41 10.77
N LYS A 126 19.79 -28.19 10.71
CA LYS A 126 19.63 -29.42 11.50
C LYS A 126 20.62 -30.49 11.01
N GLU A 127 21.42 -31.00 11.93
CA GLU A 127 22.48 -31.99 11.62
C GLU A 127 21.96 -33.26 10.95
N GLU A 128 20.78 -33.68 11.34
CA GLU A 128 20.13 -34.88 10.74
C GLU A 128 19.99 -34.74 9.23
N TYR A 129 19.44 -33.59 8.77
CA TYR A 129 19.22 -33.36 7.34
C TYR A 129 20.53 -33.08 6.59
N ALA A 130 21.43 -32.30 7.19
CA ALA A 130 22.74 -32.04 6.59
C ALA A 130 23.55 -33.34 6.43
N ASN A 131 23.53 -34.25 7.41
CA ASN A 131 24.23 -35.54 7.33
C ASN A 131 23.59 -36.47 6.31
N PHE A 132 22.27 -36.50 6.20
CA PHE A 132 21.58 -37.27 5.17
C PHE A 132 21.94 -36.78 3.76
N LEU A 133 21.84 -35.45 3.52
CA LEU A 133 22.09 -34.85 2.21
C LEU A 133 23.56 -35.06 1.73
N LYS A 134 24.51 -35.26 2.63
CA LYS A 134 25.90 -35.66 2.25
C LYS A 134 26.00 -37.04 1.61
N THR A 135 25.03 -37.89 1.86
CA THR A 135 25.07 -39.31 1.38
C THR A 135 24.43 -39.48 0.00
N VAL A 136 23.81 -38.42 -0.54
CA VAL A 136 23.10 -38.49 -1.81
C VAL A 136 23.71 -37.51 -2.85
N PRO A 137 23.62 -37.84 -4.15
CA PRO A 137 24.16 -36.96 -5.18
C PRO A 137 23.33 -35.67 -5.30
N ILE A 138 23.99 -34.53 -5.08
CA ILE A 138 23.39 -33.18 -5.25
C ILE A 138 23.84 -32.63 -6.61
N SER A 139 22.90 -32.24 -7.45
CA SER A 139 23.20 -31.65 -8.76
C SER A 139 23.71 -30.21 -8.67
N PHE A 140 23.00 -29.37 -7.89
CA PHE A 140 23.35 -27.97 -7.56
C PHE A 140 22.50 -27.49 -6.40
N VAL A 141 22.81 -26.29 -5.89
CA VAL A 141 21.97 -25.55 -4.91
C VAL A 141 21.45 -24.29 -5.55
N ALA A 142 20.13 -24.15 -5.61
CA ALA A 142 19.48 -22.89 -5.99
C ALA A 142 19.13 -22.09 -4.73
N VAL A 143 19.50 -20.82 -4.69
CA VAL A 143 19.14 -19.87 -3.63
C VAL A 143 18.12 -18.90 -4.22
N ASP A 144 16.84 -19.19 -3.97
CA ASP A 144 15.75 -18.34 -4.40
C ASP A 144 15.59 -17.17 -3.44
N GLU A 145 15.10 -16.04 -3.95
CA GLU A 145 15.02 -14.75 -3.23
C GLU A 145 16.35 -14.38 -2.55
N ALA A 146 17.46 -14.52 -3.31
CA ALA A 146 18.82 -14.33 -2.79
C ALA A 146 19.06 -12.94 -2.15
N HIS A 147 18.23 -11.94 -2.44
CA HIS A 147 18.28 -10.64 -1.79
C HIS A 147 18.08 -10.70 -0.26
N CYS A 148 17.48 -11.79 0.25
CA CYS A 148 17.35 -12.02 1.70
C CYS A 148 18.70 -12.19 2.43
N ILE A 149 19.80 -12.40 1.71
CA ILE A 149 21.16 -12.48 2.27
C ILE A 149 21.64 -11.10 2.76
N SER A 150 21.22 -10.03 2.09
CA SER A 150 21.77 -8.69 2.27
C SER A 150 21.07 -7.92 3.37
N GLU A 151 21.83 -7.38 4.30
CA GLU A 151 21.32 -6.43 5.32
C GLU A 151 20.81 -5.12 4.71
N TRP A 152 21.28 -4.80 3.51
CA TRP A 152 20.86 -3.63 2.75
C TRP A 152 19.58 -3.86 1.94
N GLY A 153 19.08 -5.11 1.95
CA GLY A 153 17.85 -5.48 1.26
C GLY A 153 16.61 -5.21 2.12
N HIS A 154 15.48 -5.09 1.46
CA HIS A 154 14.18 -4.81 2.10
C HIS A 154 13.58 -5.98 2.91
N ASP A 155 14.06 -7.21 2.71
CA ASP A 155 13.63 -8.46 3.38
C ASP A 155 14.83 -9.28 3.87
N PHE A 156 15.71 -8.65 4.64
CA PHE A 156 16.86 -9.33 5.23
C PHE A 156 16.43 -10.45 6.17
N ARG A 157 17.08 -11.62 6.03
CA ARG A 157 16.87 -12.79 6.87
C ARG A 157 18.21 -13.34 7.38
N PRO A 158 18.46 -13.27 8.69
CA PRO A 158 19.74 -13.71 9.28
C PRO A 158 20.12 -15.15 8.91
N GLU A 159 19.13 -16.03 8.74
CA GLU A 159 19.33 -17.44 8.38
C GLU A 159 19.99 -17.58 7.01
N TYR A 160 19.74 -16.67 6.08
CA TYR A 160 20.33 -16.66 4.75
C TYR A 160 21.85 -16.39 4.76
N ARG A 161 22.38 -15.72 5.78
CA ARG A 161 23.82 -15.51 5.96
C ARG A 161 24.60 -16.82 6.15
N ASN A 162 23.95 -17.85 6.63
CA ASN A 162 24.58 -19.15 6.89
C ASN A 162 24.59 -20.07 5.66
N ILE A 163 23.93 -19.71 4.56
CA ILE A 163 23.74 -20.58 3.39
C ILE A 163 25.07 -21.05 2.83
N LYS A 164 26.08 -20.18 2.68
CA LYS A 164 27.42 -20.58 2.20
C LYS A 164 28.02 -21.67 3.05
N THR A 165 28.05 -21.47 4.38
CA THR A 165 28.58 -22.45 5.33
C THR A 165 27.83 -23.79 5.27
N ILE A 166 26.50 -23.73 5.06
CA ILE A 166 25.67 -24.92 4.90
C ILE A 166 26.05 -25.67 3.63
N ILE A 167 26.17 -24.97 2.49
CA ILE A 167 26.55 -25.57 1.22
C ILE A 167 27.94 -26.22 1.30
N GLU A 168 28.92 -25.54 1.90
CA GLU A 168 30.26 -26.08 2.13
C GLU A 168 30.26 -27.36 2.99
N ARG A 169 29.32 -27.47 3.92
CA ARG A 169 29.11 -28.69 4.73
C ARG A 169 28.50 -29.83 3.92
N LEU A 170 27.66 -29.56 2.94
CA LEU A 170 27.03 -30.56 2.08
C LEU A 170 28.04 -31.20 1.12
N GLY A 171 29.01 -30.46 0.62
CA GLY A 171 30.07 -30.97 -0.25
C GLY A 171 30.92 -29.83 -0.84
N SER A 172 32.18 -30.19 -1.18
CA SER A 172 33.04 -29.28 -1.92
C SER A 172 32.64 -29.28 -3.41
N ASN A 173 32.55 -28.06 -3.99
CA ASN A 173 32.28 -27.85 -5.42
C ASN A 173 30.83 -28.13 -5.90
N ILE A 174 29.85 -27.97 -5.03
CA ILE A 174 28.43 -27.93 -5.45
C ILE A 174 28.17 -26.59 -6.11
N PRO A 175 27.69 -26.56 -7.39
CA PRO A 175 27.36 -25.28 -8.06
C PRO A 175 26.24 -24.56 -7.37
N ILE A 176 26.32 -23.23 -7.32
CA ILE A 176 25.31 -22.37 -6.72
C ILE A 176 24.61 -21.54 -7.81
N VAL A 177 23.29 -21.55 -7.78
CA VAL A 177 22.45 -20.71 -8.63
C VAL A 177 21.70 -19.73 -7.74
N ALA A 178 22.11 -18.47 -7.68
CA ALA A 178 21.44 -17.45 -6.89
C ALA A 178 20.46 -16.68 -7.78
N LEU A 179 19.20 -16.51 -7.33
CA LEU A 179 18.16 -15.86 -8.12
C LEU A 179 17.45 -14.79 -7.29
N THR A 180 17.16 -13.67 -7.90
CA THR A 180 16.35 -12.62 -7.27
C THR A 180 15.59 -11.80 -8.31
N ALA A 181 14.46 -11.21 -7.89
CA ALA A 181 13.73 -10.25 -8.70
C ALA A 181 14.11 -8.80 -8.40
N THR A 182 14.64 -8.53 -7.21
CA THR A 182 14.87 -7.18 -6.69
C THR A 182 16.24 -7.12 -6.02
N ALA A 183 17.19 -6.49 -6.66
CA ALA A 183 18.49 -6.24 -6.06
C ALA A 183 19.10 -4.96 -6.64
N THR A 184 19.31 -3.96 -5.79
CA THR A 184 20.12 -2.78 -6.14
C THR A 184 21.56 -3.21 -6.37
N PRO A 185 22.42 -2.39 -7.05
CA PRO A 185 23.82 -2.74 -7.28
C PRO A 185 24.56 -3.18 -6.01
N LYS A 186 24.29 -2.50 -4.88
CA LYS A 186 24.89 -2.86 -3.59
C LYS A 186 24.43 -4.23 -3.06
N VAL A 187 23.15 -4.53 -3.18
CA VAL A 187 22.59 -5.84 -2.80
C VAL A 187 23.19 -6.94 -3.68
N GLN A 188 23.40 -6.68 -4.98
CA GLN A 188 24.05 -7.63 -5.90
C GLN A 188 25.47 -7.97 -5.46
N GLU A 189 26.30 -6.98 -5.13
CA GLU A 189 27.64 -7.19 -4.59
C GLU A 189 27.62 -8.00 -3.29
N ASP A 190 26.73 -7.68 -2.39
CA ASP A 190 26.61 -8.35 -1.09
C ASP A 190 26.18 -9.82 -1.23
N ILE A 191 25.28 -10.13 -2.17
CA ILE A 191 24.89 -11.52 -2.51
C ILE A 191 26.12 -12.30 -2.98
N LEU A 192 26.83 -11.78 -3.99
CA LEU A 192 28.02 -12.46 -4.56
C LEU A 192 29.10 -12.69 -3.52
N LYS A 193 29.35 -11.70 -2.67
CA LYS A 193 30.36 -11.79 -1.59
C LYS A 193 29.97 -12.84 -0.54
N ASN A 194 28.73 -12.81 -0.05
CA ASN A 194 28.27 -13.70 1.03
C ASN A 194 28.13 -15.16 0.57
N LEU A 195 27.76 -15.40 -0.68
CA LEU A 195 27.74 -16.75 -1.26
C LEU A 195 29.12 -17.22 -1.74
N GLY A 196 30.13 -16.34 -1.78
CA GLY A 196 31.45 -16.67 -2.32
C GLY A 196 31.46 -16.87 -3.83
N MET A 197 30.61 -16.13 -4.56
CA MET A 197 30.36 -16.29 -6.00
C MET A 197 30.93 -15.11 -6.80
N LEU A 198 32.07 -14.55 -6.43
CA LEU A 198 32.66 -13.38 -7.11
C LEU A 198 32.98 -13.62 -8.58
N GLU A 199 33.29 -14.88 -8.94
CA GLU A 199 33.60 -15.30 -10.32
C GLU A 199 32.38 -15.97 -11.02
N ALA A 200 31.16 -15.74 -10.52
CA ALA A 200 29.96 -16.32 -11.10
C ALA A 200 29.59 -15.66 -12.44
N ASN A 201 28.94 -16.43 -13.30
CA ASN A 201 28.28 -15.88 -14.47
C ASN A 201 27.06 -15.07 -14.03
N VAL A 202 27.05 -13.76 -14.35
CA VAL A 202 25.97 -12.86 -13.96
C VAL A 202 25.06 -12.59 -15.15
N PHE A 203 23.78 -12.94 -15.00
CA PHE A 203 22.75 -12.66 -16.01
C PHE A 203 21.77 -11.65 -15.44
N LYS A 204 21.66 -10.50 -16.11
CA LYS A 204 20.78 -9.42 -15.67
C LYS A 204 19.78 -9.08 -16.76
N SER A 205 18.50 -9.34 -16.48
CA SER A 205 17.40 -8.83 -17.31
C SER A 205 17.03 -7.43 -16.87
N SER A 206 16.49 -6.64 -17.81
CA SER A 206 16.00 -5.30 -17.48
C SER A 206 14.90 -5.34 -16.43
N PHE A 207 14.89 -4.37 -15.51
CA PHE A 207 13.81 -4.13 -14.58
C PHE A 207 12.62 -3.43 -15.24
N ASN A 208 12.73 -3.03 -16.49
CA ASN A 208 11.62 -2.39 -17.18
C ASN A 208 10.44 -3.34 -17.38
N ARG A 209 9.27 -2.86 -17.03
CA ARG A 209 7.98 -3.51 -17.27
C ARG A 209 7.12 -2.56 -18.11
N PRO A 210 7.33 -2.53 -19.43
CA PRO A 210 6.73 -1.53 -20.32
C PRO A 210 5.20 -1.56 -20.35
N ASN A 211 4.62 -2.71 -20.01
CA ASN A 211 3.18 -2.92 -19.94
C ASN A 211 2.50 -2.43 -18.64
N LEU A 212 3.27 -1.92 -17.67
CA LEU A 212 2.71 -1.42 -16.42
C LEU A 212 2.56 0.10 -16.48
N TYR A 213 1.37 0.60 -16.17
CA TYR A 213 1.11 2.02 -15.97
C TYR A 213 1.26 2.37 -14.49
N TYR A 214 2.09 3.34 -14.16
CA TYR A 214 2.34 3.80 -12.79
C TYR A 214 1.63 5.12 -12.51
N GLU A 215 0.91 5.19 -11.40
CA GLU A 215 0.16 6.37 -10.97
C GLU A 215 0.23 6.54 -9.46
N VAL A 216 0.38 7.79 -8.99
CA VAL A 216 0.29 8.15 -7.58
C VAL A 216 -0.73 9.26 -7.40
N ARG A 217 -1.70 9.03 -6.50
CA ARG A 217 -2.74 10.02 -6.14
C ARG A 217 -2.63 10.44 -4.68
N PRO A 218 -3.06 11.66 -4.34
CA PRO A 218 -3.20 12.07 -2.95
C PRO A 218 -4.18 11.15 -2.23
N LYS A 219 -3.82 10.75 -1.01
CA LYS A 219 -4.69 9.97 -0.15
C LYS A 219 -5.57 10.89 0.69
N THR A 220 -6.80 11.05 0.25
CA THR A 220 -7.82 11.86 0.93
C THR A 220 -8.67 11.02 1.88
N LYS A 221 -9.57 11.65 2.63
CA LYS A 221 -10.60 10.94 3.43
C LYS A 221 -11.51 10.04 2.59
N ASN A 222 -11.60 10.29 1.28
CA ASN A 222 -12.44 9.56 0.32
C ASN A 222 -11.70 8.44 -0.42
N VAL A 223 -10.51 8.03 0.00
CA VAL A 223 -9.68 7.02 -0.68
C VAL A 223 -10.43 5.71 -0.98
N ASP A 224 -11.29 5.25 -0.06
CA ASP A 224 -12.08 4.04 -0.26
C ASP A 224 -13.09 4.21 -1.42
N ALA A 225 -13.72 5.39 -1.49
CA ALA A 225 -14.63 5.73 -2.59
C ALA A 225 -13.90 5.79 -3.93
N ASP A 226 -12.70 6.35 -3.96
CA ASP A 226 -11.86 6.40 -5.17
C ASP A 226 -11.44 4.99 -5.63
N ILE A 227 -11.09 4.11 -4.69
CA ILE A 227 -10.79 2.70 -4.98
C ILE A 227 -12.01 1.98 -5.55
N ILE A 228 -13.18 2.14 -4.92
CA ILE A 228 -14.42 1.53 -5.40
C ILE A 228 -14.77 2.02 -6.82
N ARG A 229 -14.66 3.32 -7.05
CA ARG A 229 -14.87 3.93 -8.36
C ARG A 229 -13.92 3.34 -9.41
N PHE A 230 -12.62 3.24 -9.07
CA PHE A 230 -11.62 2.65 -9.94
C PHE A 230 -11.96 1.18 -10.30
N VAL A 231 -12.31 0.36 -9.31
CA VAL A 231 -12.65 -1.06 -9.53
C VAL A 231 -13.92 -1.18 -10.38
N LYS A 232 -14.96 -0.35 -10.14
CA LYS A 232 -16.18 -0.33 -10.95
C LYS A 232 -15.93 0.10 -12.40
N GLN A 233 -14.95 0.95 -12.66
CA GLN A 233 -14.51 1.30 -14.01
C GLN A 233 -13.72 0.19 -14.72
N ASN A 234 -13.29 -0.81 -13.95
CA ASN A 234 -12.55 -1.98 -14.44
C ASN A 234 -13.30 -3.29 -14.15
N PRO A 235 -14.55 -3.47 -14.62
CA PRO A 235 -15.39 -4.60 -14.28
C PRO A 235 -14.77 -5.92 -14.73
N LYS A 236 -14.90 -6.97 -13.91
CA LYS A 236 -14.38 -8.32 -14.16
C LYS A 236 -12.86 -8.41 -14.43
N LYS A 237 -12.10 -7.41 -14.01
CA LYS A 237 -10.64 -7.45 -14.04
C LYS A 237 -10.12 -7.89 -12.69
N SER A 238 -9.20 -8.85 -12.70
CA SER A 238 -8.52 -9.32 -11.48
C SER A 238 -7.61 -8.24 -10.92
N GLY A 239 -7.69 -7.99 -9.60
CA GLY A 239 -6.89 -6.97 -8.95
C GLY A 239 -6.49 -7.29 -7.52
N ILE A 240 -5.43 -6.64 -7.06
CA ILE A 240 -4.91 -6.76 -5.69
C ILE A 240 -4.88 -5.37 -5.07
N ILE A 241 -5.37 -5.25 -3.83
CA ILE A 241 -5.34 -3.98 -3.08
C ILE A 241 -4.54 -4.21 -1.80
N TYR A 242 -3.44 -3.49 -1.64
CA TYR A 242 -2.56 -3.59 -0.48
C TYR A 242 -2.90 -2.54 0.57
N CYS A 243 -3.03 -2.98 1.83
CA CYS A 243 -3.24 -2.13 3.01
C CYS A 243 -2.23 -2.47 4.10
N LEU A 244 -1.84 -1.48 4.92
CA LEU A 244 -0.88 -1.68 6.03
C LEU A 244 -1.45 -2.51 7.18
N SER A 245 -2.74 -2.36 7.51
CA SER A 245 -3.33 -3.00 8.68
C SER A 245 -4.33 -4.09 8.33
N ARG A 246 -4.38 -5.16 9.17
CA ARG A 246 -5.35 -6.26 9.04
C ARG A 246 -6.79 -5.76 9.10
N LYS A 247 -7.08 -4.85 10.04
CA LYS A 247 -8.41 -4.25 10.19
C LYS A 247 -8.84 -3.53 8.91
N LYS A 248 -7.94 -2.72 8.31
CA LYS A 248 -8.27 -2.02 7.06
C LYS A 248 -8.51 -2.98 5.90
N VAL A 249 -7.79 -4.09 5.85
CA VAL A 249 -8.03 -5.16 4.85
C VAL A 249 -9.44 -5.73 4.97
N GLU A 250 -9.89 -6.05 6.18
CA GLU A 250 -11.23 -6.58 6.44
C GLU A 250 -12.31 -5.54 6.13
N ASP A 251 -12.16 -4.32 6.65
CA ASP A 251 -13.10 -3.20 6.45
C ASP A 251 -13.26 -2.86 4.95
N LEU A 252 -12.16 -2.75 4.21
CA LEU A 252 -12.21 -2.43 2.79
C LEU A 252 -12.77 -3.58 1.95
N ALA A 253 -12.42 -4.83 2.25
CA ALA A 253 -13.00 -6.00 1.56
C ALA A 253 -14.52 -6.04 1.75
N GLN A 254 -15.01 -5.81 2.98
CA GLN A 254 -16.44 -5.74 3.27
C GLN A 254 -17.09 -4.56 2.52
N THR A 255 -16.44 -3.40 2.49
CA THR A 255 -16.94 -2.22 1.77
C THR A 255 -17.06 -2.49 0.27
N LEU A 256 -16.08 -3.18 -0.34
CA LEU A 256 -16.14 -3.60 -1.74
C LEU A 256 -17.32 -4.55 -2.00
N GLN A 257 -17.52 -5.56 -1.13
CA GLN A 257 -18.61 -6.53 -1.25
C GLN A 257 -19.99 -5.86 -1.19
N VAL A 258 -20.20 -4.92 -0.25
CA VAL A 258 -21.45 -4.15 -0.13
C VAL A 258 -21.72 -3.31 -1.39
N ASN A 259 -20.67 -2.89 -2.09
CA ASN A 259 -20.76 -2.17 -3.35
C ASN A 259 -20.88 -3.08 -4.60
N GLY A 260 -21.13 -4.38 -4.41
CA GLY A 260 -21.34 -5.35 -5.49
C GLY A 260 -20.05 -5.80 -6.18
N ILE A 261 -18.87 -5.58 -5.56
CA ILE A 261 -17.59 -6.04 -6.05
C ILE A 261 -17.25 -7.37 -5.37
N SER A 262 -16.93 -8.40 -6.18
CA SER A 262 -16.49 -9.70 -5.68
C SER A 262 -15.08 -9.59 -5.10
N ALA A 263 -14.95 -9.51 -3.76
CA ALA A 263 -13.69 -9.29 -3.08
C ALA A 263 -13.55 -10.17 -1.83
N VAL A 264 -12.31 -10.55 -1.49
CA VAL A 264 -12.00 -11.29 -0.26
C VAL A 264 -10.80 -10.66 0.49
N PRO A 265 -10.78 -10.71 1.83
CA PRO A 265 -9.63 -10.26 2.62
C PRO A 265 -8.54 -11.34 2.68
N TYR A 266 -7.26 -10.91 2.76
CA TYR A 266 -6.13 -11.80 2.96
C TYR A 266 -5.05 -11.18 3.86
N HIS A 267 -4.79 -11.77 5.02
CA HIS A 267 -3.72 -11.33 5.94
C HIS A 267 -3.29 -12.48 6.88
N ALA A 268 -2.14 -12.34 7.50
CA ALA A 268 -1.56 -13.37 8.37
C ALA A 268 -2.40 -13.69 9.63
N GLY A 269 -3.36 -12.86 10.00
CA GLY A 269 -4.28 -13.08 11.11
C GLY A 269 -5.42 -14.06 10.82
N LEU A 270 -5.70 -14.35 9.53
CA LEU A 270 -6.65 -15.39 9.14
C LEU A 270 -6.06 -16.77 9.39
N ASP A 271 -6.89 -17.75 9.70
CA ASP A 271 -6.48 -19.14 9.80
C ASP A 271 -5.98 -19.69 8.45
N ALA A 272 -5.17 -20.74 8.49
CA ALA A 272 -4.51 -21.28 7.28
C ALA A 272 -5.53 -21.78 6.24
N LYS A 273 -6.65 -22.35 6.67
CA LYS A 273 -7.70 -22.88 5.78
C LYS A 273 -8.42 -21.75 5.04
N THR A 274 -8.79 -20.69 5.76
CA THR A 274 -9.41 -19.50 5.18
C THR A 274 -8.46 -18.80 4.20
N ARG A 275 -7.16 -18.67 4.53
CA ARG A 275 -6.16 -18.12 3.61
C ARG A 275 -6.05 -18.92 2.32
N ALA A 276 -5.93 -20.26 2.43
CA ALA A 276 -5.88 -21.13 1.27
C ALA A 276 -7.15 -20.99 0.42
N LYS A 277 -8.33 -21.02 1.04
CA LYS A 277 -9.60 -20.83 0.35
C LYS A 277 -9.69 -19.50 -0.41
N HIS A 278 -9.34 -18.38 0.23
CA HIS A 278 -9.41 -17.07 -0.42
C HIS A 278 -8.41 -16.93 -1.57
N GLN A 279 -7.24 -17.55 -1.43
CA GLN A 279 -6.25 -17.64 -2.50
C GLN A 279 -6.78 -18.46 -3.68
N ASP A 280 -7.35 -19.62 -3.42
CA ASP A 280 -7.92 -20.50 -4.46
C ASP A 280 -9.08 -19.80 -5.18
N MET A 281 -9.99 -19.13 -4.46
CA MET A 281 -11.08 -18.35 -5.04
C MET A 281 -10.56 -17.28 -6.03
N PHE A 282 -9.45 -16.61 -5.69
CA PHE A 282 -8.84 -15.62 -6.60
C PHE A 282 -8.16 -16.27 -7.81
N LEU A 283 -7.45 -17.39 -7.61
CA LEU A 283 -6.79 -18.11 -8.71
C LEU A 283 -7.80 -18.74 -9.67
N MET A 284 -8.95 -19.24 -9.15
CA MET A 284 -10.02 -19.86 -9.93
C MET A 284 -11.05 -18.84 -10.48
N GLU A 285 -10.78 -17.55 -10.35
CA GLU A 285 -11.64 -16.46 -10.84
C GLU A 285 -13.06 -16.43 -10.22
N GLU A 286 -13.21 -17.01 -9.03
CA GLU A 286 -14.44 -16.92 -8.24
C GLU A 286 -14.62 -15.54 -7.61
N VAL A 287 -13.51 -14.81 -7.41
CA VAL A 287 -13.49 -13.42 -6.95
C VAL A 287 -12.55 -12.58 -7.82
N ASP A 288 -12.96 -11.32 -8.06
CA ASP A 288 -12.20 -10.39 -8.90
C ASP A 288 -11.06 -9.70 -8.12
N VAL A 289 -11.25 -9.46 -6.82
CA VAL A 289 -10.35 -8.61 -6.02
C VAL A 289 -9.91 -9.30 -4.73
N VAL A 290 -8.62 -9.19 -4.42
CA VAL A 290 -8.08 -9.52 -3.10
C VAL A 290 -7.65 -8.23 -2.42
N VAL A 291 -8.18 -7.97 -1.22
CA VAL A 291 -7.68 -6.91 -0.34
C VAL A 291 -6.73 -7.55 0.66
N ALA A 292 -5.49 -7.11 0.71
CA ALA A 292 -4.47 -7.84 1.44
C ALA A 292 -3.45 -6.95 2.18
N THR A 293 -2.81 -7.52 3.20
CA THR A 293 -1.51 -7.04 3.66
C THR A 293 -0.39 -7.64 2.80
N ILE A 294 0.86 -7.25 3.07
CA ILE A 294 2.06 -7.84 2.42
C ILE A 294 2.13 -9.38 2.55
N ALA A 295 1.29 -9.99 3.40
CA ALA A 295 1.18 -11.44 3.52
C ALA A 295 0.65 -12.12 2.25
N PHE A 296 -0.13 -11.40 1.42
CA PHE A 296 -0.53 -11.82 0.07
C PHE A 296 0.57 -11.41 -0.91
N GLY A 297 1.67 -12.14 -0.85
CA GLY A 297 2.89 -11.73 -1.50
C GLY A 297 3.55 -12.86 -2.26
N MET A 298 4.77 -13.20 -1.87
CA MET A 298 5.59 -14.22 -2.54
C MET A 298 4.81 -15.54 -2.69
N GLY A 299 4.78 -16.07 -3.92
CA GLY A 299 4.10 -17.34 -4.25
C GLY A 299 2.75 -17.21 -4.95
N ILE A 300 2.20 -16.01 -5.13
CA ILE A 300 0.99 -15.81 -5.94
C ILE A 300 1.41 -15.70 -7.42
N ASP A 301 0.99 -16.65 -8.24
CA ASP A 301 1.30 -16.70 -9.67
C ASP A 301 0.03 -16.70 -10.51
N LYS A 302 -0.75 -15.61 -10.44
CA LYS A 302 -1.86 -15.32 -11.35
C LYS A 302 -1.35 -14.40 -12.44
N PRO A 303 -1.35 -14.82 -13.72
CA PRO A 303 -0.71 -14.07 -14.81
C PRO A 303 -1.50 -12.82 -15.23
N ASP A 304 -2.80 -12.84 -15.09
CA ASP A 304 -3.77 -11.88 -15.64
C ASP A 304 -4.28 -10.86 -14.62
N VAL A 305 -3.50 -10.53 -13.59
CA VAL A 305 -3.82 -9.42 -12.68
C VAL A 305 -3.73 -8.10 -13.47
N ARG A 306 -4.80 -7.32 -13.50
CA ARG A 306 -4.90 -6.10 -14.31
C ARG A 306 -4.66 -4.82 -13.53
N PHE A 307 -4.78 -4.85 -12.20
CA PHE A 307 -4.42 -3.71 -11.38
C PHE A 307 -3.87 -4.13 -10.03
N VAL A 308 -2.94 -3.32 -9.53
CA VAL A 308 -2.44 -3.38 -8.16
C VAL A 308 -2.61 -2.00 -7.55
N ILE A 309 -3.38 -1.92 -6.47
CA ILE A 309 -3.64 -0.68 -5.77
C ILE A 309 -2.95 -0.72 -4.41
N HIS A 310 -2.20 0.33 -4.08
CA HIS A 310 -1.68 0.56 -2.75
C HIS A 310 -2.56 1.59 -2.05
N HIS A 311 -3.42 1.12 -1.13
CA HIS A 311 -4.18 2.00 -0.24
C HIS A 311 -3.24 2.79 0.69
N ASP A 312 -2.15 2.16 1.10
CA ASP A 312 -1.06 2.73 1.87
C ASP A 312 0.25 2.44 1.12
N ILE A 313 1.18 3.40 1.07
CA ILE A 313 2.48 3.16 0.43
C ILE A 313 3.26 2.06 1.16
N PRO A 314 4.00 1.21 0.46
CA PRO A 314 4.88 0.22 1.08
C PRO A 314 6.11 0.87 1.71
N LYS A 315 6.88 0.08 2.47
CA LYS A 315 8.06 0.55 3.21
C LYS A 315 9.29 0.86 2.34
N SER A 316 9.30 0.45 1.07
CA SER A 316 10.44 0.62 0.16
C SER A 316 10.04 0.49 -1.31
N ILE A 317 10.91 0.93 -2.21
CA ILE A 317 10.73 0.79 -3.67
C ILE A 317 10.78 -0.68 -4.08
N GLU A 318 11.62 -1.49 -3.47
CA GLU A 318 11.69 -2.94 -3.77
C GLU A 318 10.38 -3.64 -3.45
N SER A 319 9.78 -3.34 -2.28
CA SER A 319 8.45 -3.86 -1.92
C SER A 319 7.40 -3.40 -2.93
N TYR A 320 7.40 -2.13 -3.29
CA TYR A 320 6.51 -1.57 -4.30
C TYR A 320 6.69 -2.27 -5.66
N TYR A 321 7.93 -2.46 -6.10
CA TYR A 321 8.25 -3.10 -7.37
C TYR A 321 7.83 -4.60 -7.38
N GLN A 322 8.06 -5.32 -6.28
CA GLN A 322 7.59 -6.71 -6.15
C GLN A 322 6.06 -6.83 -6.17
N GLU A 323 5.37 -5.92 -5.49
CA GLU A 323 3.91 -5.92 -5.37
C GLU A 323 3.25 -5.50 -6.68
N THR A 324 3.72 -4.42 -7.32
CA THR A 324 3.26 -3.98 -8.64
C THR A 324 3.62 -4.97 -9.74
N GLY A 325 4.76 -5.66 -9.61
CA GLY A 325 5.23 -6.70 -10.53
C GLY A 325 4.30 -7.92 -10.64
N ARG A 326 3.23 -8.01 -9.82
CA ARG A 326 2.18 -9.01 -9.94
C ARG A 326 1.24 -8.73 -11.09
N ALA A 327 1.08 -7.45 -11.47
CA ALA A 327 0.24 -7.07 -12.59
C ALA A 327 0.88 -7.46 -13.93
N GLY A 328 0.05 -7.84 -14.90
CA GLY A 328 0.43 -8.04 -16.30
C GLY A 328 1.58 -9.03 -16.52
N ARG A 329 1.65 -10.15 -15.82
CA ARG A 329 2.69 -11.17 -16.03
C ARG A 329 2.58 -11.88 -17.38
N ASP A 330 1.38 -11.90 -17.93
CA ASP A 330 1.08 -12.42 -19.27
C ASP A 330 1.46 -11.46 -20.41
N GLY A 331 2.01 -10.28 -20.07
CA GLY A 331 2.35 -9.21 -21.03
C GLY A 331 1.20 -8.25 -21.31
N GLY A 332 -0.01 -8.51 -20.80
CA GLY A 332 -1.13 -7.58 -20.86
C GLY A 332 -0.90 -6.33 -20.02
N GLU A 333 -1.61 -5.25 -20.30
CA GLU A 333 -1.50 -4.01 -19.53
C GLU A 333 -1.91 -4.21 -18.08
N GLY A 334 -1.15 -3.58 -17.17
CA GLY A 334 -1.40 -3.55 -15.74
C GLY A 334 -1.38 -2.12 -15.21
N HIS A 335 -2.35 -1.75 -14.35
CA HIS A 335 -2.43 -0.45 -13.71
C HIS A 335 -1.94 -0.54 -12.27
N CYS A 336 -0.90 0.20 -11.94
CA CYS A 336 -0.29 0.27 -10.63
C CYS A 336 -0.61 1.63 -10.01
N LEU A 337 -1.62 1.68 -9.14
CA LEU A 337 -2.10 2.90 -8.47
C LEU A 337 -1.67 2.92 -7.02
N ALA A 338 -0.99 3.98 -6.59
CA ALA A 338 -0.66 4.18 -5.18
C ALA A 338 -1.34 5.44 -4.64
N PHE A 339 -1.89 5.34 -3.44
CA PHE A 339 -2.35 6.51 -2.68
C PHE A 339 -1.28 6.91 -1.68
N TYR A 340 -0.94 8.19 -1.65
CA TYR A 340 0.11 8.73 -0.82
C TYR A 340 -0.40 9.82 0.13
N SER A 341 0.02 9.70 1.39
CA SER A 341 -0.13 10.71 2.43
C SER A 341 1.07 10.65 3.38
N TYR A 342 1.54 11.78 3.86
CA TYR A 342 2.64 11.81 4.84
C TYR A 342 2.28 11.08 6.16
N LYS A 343 1.00 11.02 6.53
CA LYS A 343 0.52 10.22 7.67
C LYS A 343 0.85 8.72 7.56
N ASP A 344 0.95 8.19 6.34
CA ASP A 344 1.36 6.80 6.15
C ASP A 344 2.86 6.62 6.42
N VAL A 345 3.67 7.63 6.09
CA VAL A 345 5.11 7.67 6.42
C VAL A 345 5.30 7.60 7.94
N GLU A 346 4.59 8.43 8.70
CA GLU A 346 4.64 8.43 10.17
C GLU A 346 4.24 7.07 10.79
N LYS A 347 3.25 6.38 10.19
CA LYS A 347 2.88 5.03 10.62
C LYS A 347 4.00 4.03 10.37
N LEU A 348 4.65 4.11 9.20
CA LEU A 348 5.76 3.23 8.84
C LEU A 348 6.99 3.48 9.72
N GLU A 349 7.28 4.73 10.06
CA GLU A 349 8.33 5.09 11.02
C GLU A 349 8.10 4.48 12.41
N LYS A 350 6.83 4.46 12.88
CA LYS A 350 6.49 3.82 14.16
C LYS A 350 6.81 2.33 14.20
N PHE A 351 6.74 1.61 13.07
CA PHE A 351 7.13 0.20 13.00
C PHE A 351 8.65 -0.04 13.12
N MET A 352 9.45 1.01 13.01
CA MET A 352 10.90 0.92 13.19
C MET A 352 11.35 1.16 14.66
N ILE A 353 10.46 1.70 15.48
CA ILE A 353 10.74 1.96 16.89
C ILE A 353 11.04 0.64 17.62
N GLY A 354 12.14 0.63 18.39
CA GLY A 354 12.57 -0.55 19.16
C GLY A 354 13.45 -1.55 18.40
N LYS A 355 13.70 -1.33 17.11
CA LYS A 355 14.68 -2.10 16.34
C LYS A 355 16.11 -1.64 16.62
N PRO A 356 17.15 -2.46 16.32
CA PRO A 356 18.53 -2.00 16.34
C PRO A 356 18.75 -0.72 15.52
N ILE A 357 19.64 0.16 15.96
CA ILE A 357 19.87 1.48 15.34
C ILE A 357 20.21 1.33 13.84
N ALA A 358 21.07 0.37 13.47
CA ALA A 358 21.41 0.13 12.08
C ALA A 358 20.19 -0.24 11.21
N GLU A 359 19.28 -1.08 11.73
CA GLU A 359 18.04 -1.42 11.04
C GLU A 359 17.09 -0.23 10.91
N GLN A 360 17.05 0.64 11.94
CA GLN A 360 16.25 1.87 11.87
C GLN A 360 16.78 2.81 10.77
N GLU A 361 18.11 3.01 10.69
CA GLU A 361 18.74 3.88 9.70
C GLU A 361 18.55 3.36 8.27
N ILE A 362 18.69 2.06 8.06
CA ILE A 362 18.42 1.43 6.76
C ILE A 362 16.92 1.58 6.42
N GLY A 363 16.03 1.27 7.36
CA GLY A 363 14.59 1.39 7.16
C GLY A 363 14.15 2.82 6.83
N GLN A 364 14.71 3.83 7.49
CA GLN A 364 14.47 5.23 7.17
C GLN A 364 14.98 5.61 5.79
N ALA A 365 16.16 5.11 5.39
CA ALA A 365 16.71 5.38 4.07
C ALA A 365 15.82 4.80 2.96
N LEU A 366 15.32 3.58 3.12
CA LEU A 366 14.39 2.93 2.20
C LEU A 366 13.03 3.65 2.15
N LEU A 367 12.53 4.10 3.31
CA LEU A 367 11.29 4.86 3.38
C LEU A 367 11.40 6.23 2.69
N GLN A 368 12.54 6.91 2.82
CA GLN A 368 12.78 8.15 2.10
C GLN A 368 12.82 7.96 0.58
N ASP A 369 13.29 6.83 0.09
CA ASP A 369 13.30 6.53 -1.36
C ASP A 369 11.89 6.35 -1.92
N ILE A 370 11.01 5.63 -1.21
CA ILE A 370 9.60 5.48 -1.65
C ILE A 370 8.82 6.80 -1.53
N VAL A 371 9.10 7.63 -0.53
CA VAL A 371 8.56 8.99 -0.43
C VAL A 371 9.01 9.83 -1.63
N ALA A 372 10.30 9.80 -1.96
CA ALA A 372 10.84 10.49 -3.11
C ALA A 372 10.19 10.04 -4.43
N TYR A 373 9.92 8.75 -4.57
CA TYR A 373 9.16 8.19 -5.68
C TYR A 373 7.70 8.69 -5.71
N ALA A 374 7.05 8.75 -4.56
CA ALA A 374 5.65 9.19 -4.48
C ALA A 374 5.50 10.67 -4.84
N GLU A 375 6.42 11.51 -4.38
CA GLU A 375 6.37 12.97 -4.56
C GLU A 375 6.94 13.45 -5.90
N THR A 376 7.80 12.67 -6.57
CA THR A 376 8.41 13.09 -7.82
C THR A 376 7.41 13.44 -8.91
N SER A 377 7.70 14.50 -9.66
CA SER A 377 7.01 14.87 -10.89
C SER A 377 7.78 14.49 -12.17
N SER A 378 8.95 13.85 -12.02
CA SER A 378 9.67 13.21 -13.11
C SER A 378 9.07 11.86 -13.45
N SER A 379 9.46 11.28 -14.63
CA SER A 379 8.99 9.94 -14.99
C SER A 379 9.18 8.93 -13.85
N ARG A 380 8.08 8.32 -13.42
CA ARG A 380 8.06 7.29 -12.34
C ARG A 380 8.85 6.06 -12.77
N ARG A 381 8.73 5.70 -14.03
CA ARG A 381 9.46 4.57 -14.60
C ARG A 381 10.97 4.82 -14.57
N LYS A 382 11.42 6.01 -15.02
CA LYS A 382 12.85 6.40 -14.95
C LYS A 382 13.35 6.36 -13.51
N PHE A 383 12.54 6.80 -12.54
CA PHE A 383 12.89 6.76 -11.12
C PHE A 383 13.14 5.33 -10.63
N ILE A 384 12.19 4.41 -10.90
CA ILE A 384 12.32 3.00 -10.51
C ILE A 384 13.54 2.36 -11.16
N LEU A 385 13.76 2.54 -12.45
CA LEU A 385 14.87 1.94 -13.17
C LEU A 385 16.21 2.48 -12.69
N HIS A 386 16.31 3.79 -12.45
CA HIS A 386 17.50 4.40 -11.86
C HIS A 386 17.80 3.83 -10.46
N TYR A 387 16.77 3.61 -9.63
CA TYR A 387 16.93 3.00 -8.31
C TYR A 387 17.59 1.61 -8.37
N PHE A 388 17.25 0.81 -9.37
CA PHE A 388 17.88 -0.49 -9.63
C PHE A 388 19.19 -0.40 -10.44
N GLY A 389 19.71 0.80 -10.70
CA GLY A 389 20.96 1.03 -11.42
C GLY A 389 20.86 0.83 -12.93
N GLU A 390 19.67 1.09 -13.51
CA GLU A 390 19.40 1.00 -14.94
C GLU A 390 19.11 2.38 -15.52
N GLU A 391 19.74 2.71 -16.65
CA GLU A 391 19.44 3.94 -17.40
C GLU A 391 18.18 3.76 -18.25
N PHE A 392 17.36 4.79 -18.36
CA PHE A 392 16.12 4.76 -19.13
C PHE A 392 15.93 6.05 -19.94
N ASP A 393 15.65 5.88 -21.22
CA ASP A 393 15.21 6.97 -22.10
C ASP A 393 13.72 7.26 -21.86
N GLU A 394 13.43 8.36 -21.16
CA GLU A 394 12.05 8.76 -20.81
C GLU A 394 11.22 9.27 -22.00
N VAL A 395 11.86 9.44 -23.18
CA VAL A 395 11.18 9.91 -24.40
C VAL A 395 10.87 8.77 -25.36
N ASN A 396 11.88 7.93 -25.68
CA ASN A 396 11.77 6.88 -26.67
C ASN A 396 11.84 5.46 -26.08
N GLY A 397 12.10 5.33 -24.79
CA GLY A 397 12.19 4.03 -24.13
C GLY A 397 10.86 3.28 -24.17
N GLU A 398 10.93 1.95 -24.19
CA GLU A 398 9.74 1.11 -24.23
C GLU A 398 8.89 1.34 -22.96
N GLY A 399 7.62 1.75 -23.14
CA GLY A 399 6.72 2.12 -22.06
C GLY A 399 6.94 3.53 -21.48
N ALA A 400 7.67 4.42 -22.15
CA ALA A 400 7.97 5.79 -21.68
C ALA A 400 6.71 6.60 -21.34
N ASN A 401 5.59 6.38 -22.07
CA ASN A 401 4.31 7.05 -21.84
C ASN A 401 3.40 6.35 -20.82
N MET A 402 3.92 5.36 -20.09
CA MET A 402 3.15 4.52 -19.16
C MET A 402 3.37 4.96 -17.69
N ASP A 403 3.27 6.27 -17.43
CA ASP A 403 3.11 6.82 -16.08
C ASP A 403 2.35 8.16 -16.09
N ASP A 404 1.79 8.54 -14.95
CA ASP A 404 0.97 9.75 -14.78
C ASP A 404 1.76 11.03 -15.05
N ASN A 405 3.01 11.13 -14.59
CA ASN A 405 3.82 12.33 -14.73
C ASN A 405 4.21 12.61 -16.19
N VAL A 406 4.37 11.57 -17.01
CA VAL A 406 4.63 11.73 -18.45
C VAL A 406 3.36 12.06 -19.22
N ARG A 407 2.22 11.44 -18.83
CA ARG A 407 0.92 11.75 -19.48
C ARG A 407 0.38 13.13 -19.13
N PHE A 408 0.65 13.59 -17.90
CA PHE A 408 0.19 14.89 -17.38
C PHE A 408 1.38 15.70 -16.84
N PRO A 409 2.32 16.12 -17.71
CA PRO A 409 3.56 16.72 -17.28
C PRO A 409 3.31 18.09 -16.65
N LYS A 410 4.03 18.37 -15.55
CA LYS A 410 4.13 19.71 -15.00
C LYS A 410 5.03 20.60 -15.86
N GLU A 411 4.85 21.91 -15.71
CA GLU A 411 5.72 22.90 -16.36
C GLU A 411 7.18 22.70 -15.95
N LYS A 412 8.09 22.71 -16.94
CA LYS A 412 9.53 22.60 -16.72
C LYS A 412 10.14 23.98 -16.61
N LYS A 413 10.99 24.18 -15.61
CA LYS A 413 11.73 25.43 -15.36
C LYS A 413 13.23 25.19 -15.51
N GLU A 414 13.95 26.17 -16.04
CA GLU A 414 15.42 26.10 -16.12
C GLU A 414 16.02 26.21 -14.70
N ALA A 415 16.87 25.26 -14.33
CA ALA A 415 17.48 25.16 -13.00
C ALA A 415 19.03 24.99 -13.05
N LYS A 416 19.66 25.20 -14.18
CA LYS A 416 21.11 24.96 -14.35
C LYS A 416 21.98 25.64 -13.29
N ASP A 417 21.65 26.91 -12.92
CA ASP A 417 22.43 27.67 -11.93
C ASP A 417 22.23 27.08 -10.52
N ASP A 418 21.03 26.61 -10.20
CA ASP A 418 20.74 25.98 -8.92
C ASP A 418 21.35 24.57 -8.82
N VAL A 419 21.44 23.82 -9.94
CA VAL A 419 22.23 22.58 -10.00
C VAL A 419 23.70 22.85 -9.67
N VAL A 420 24.29 23.91 -10.21
CA VAL A 420 25.68 24.30 -9.90
C VAL A 420 25.85 24.64 -8.42
N LYS A 421 24.91 25.41 -7.82
CA LYS A 421 24.90 25.67 -6.36
C LYS A 421 24.85 24.39 -5.55
N LEU A 422 23.92 23.48 -5.87
CA LEU A 422 23.75 22.20 -5.19
C LEU A 422 25.02 21.34 -5.25
N LEU A 423 25.59 21.15 -6.44
CA LEU A 423 26.81 20.35 -6.62
C LEU A 423 28.00 20.94 -5.87
N ASN A 424 28.16 22.27 -5.89
CA ASN A 424 29.22 22.96 -5.15
C ASN A 424 29.06 22.83 -3.64
N VAL A 425 27.85 22.89 -3.09
CA VAL A 425 27.60 22.65 -1.66
C VAL A 425 27.94 21.22 -1.28
N ILE A 426 27.62 20.22 -2.09
CA ILE A 426 27.99 18.82 -1.83
C ILE A 426 29.53 18.68 -1.77
N ILE A 427 30.28 19.32 -2.68
CA ILE A 427 31.75 19.30 -2.69
C ILE A 427 32.31 20.05 -1.48
N ALA A 428 31.79 21.25 -1.19
CA ALA A 428 32.28 22.11 -0.11
C ALA A 428 32.03 21.46 1.29
N THR A 429 30.96 20.71 1.43
CA THR A 429 30.67 19.91 2.64
C THR A 429 31.46 18.59 2.69
N LYS A 430 32.48 18.44 1.81
CA LYS A 430 33.35 17.26 1.71
C LYS A 430 32.61 15.95 1.55
N GLN A 431 31.41 16.00 0.95
CA GLN A 431 30.56 14.83 0.69
C GLN A 431 30.31 14.01 1.98
N LYS A 432 29.96 14.67 3.07
CA LYS A 432 29.73 14.04 4.38
C LYS A 432 28.27 14.14 4.84
N PHE A 433 27.42 14.79 4.07
CA PHE A 433 26.07 15.10 4.49
C PHE A 433 25.02 14.34 3.67
N LYS A 434 23.91 14.02 4.35
CA LYS A 434 22.69 13.47 3.73
C LYS A 434 21.90 14.59 3.04
N ALA A 435 20.91 14.23 2.24
CA ALA A 435 20.07 15.18 1.48
C ALA A 435 19.53 16.33 2.35
N LYS A 436 18.99 16.02 3.51
CA LYS A 436 18.39 16.99 4.44
C LYS A 436 19.41 18.06 4.88
N GLU A 437 20.62 17.66 5.24
CA GLU A 437 21.68 18.58 5.68
C GLU A 437 22.23 19.43 4.53
N ILE A 438 22.28 18.85 3.31
CA ILE A 438 22.64 19.61 2.10
C ILE A 438 21.58 20.70 1.84
N VAL A 439 20.31 20.36 1.90
CA VAL A 439 19.21 21.32 1.70
C VAL A 439 19.20 22.36 2.83
N ASN A 440 19.35 21.95 4.09
CA ASN A 440 19.47 22.88 5.21
C ASN A 440 20.64 23.87 5.03
N THR A 441 21.77 23.40 4.50
CA THR A 441 22.93 24.27 4.18
C THR A 441 22.58 25.28 3.10
N LEU A 442 21.87 24.87 2.04
CA LEU A 442 21.45 25.76 0.95
C LEU A 442 20.48 26.84 1.43
N ILE A 443 19.47 26.49 2.23
CA ILE A 443 18.47 27.46 2.71
C ILE A 443 18.92 28.27 3.94
N GLY A 444 20.09 27.97 4.52
CA GLY A 444 20.58 28.66 5.71
C GLY A 444 19.92 28.21 7.02
N LYS A 445 19.40 26.98 7.09
CA LYS A 445 18.76 26.42 8.29
C LYS A 445 19.78 25.67 9.14
N VAL A 446 19.99 26.17 10.35
CA VAL A 446 20.98 25.60 11.27
C VAL A 446 20.46 24.30 11.88
N SER A 447 21.27 23.22 11.84
CA SER A 447 21.07 21.97 12.58
C SER A 447 22.26 21.68 13.51
N ALA A 448 22.10 20.72 14.42
CA ALA A 448 23.19 20.30 15.30
C ALA A 448 24.41 19.83 14.53
N LEU A 449 24.21 19.11 13.41
CA LEU A 449 25.28 18.62 12.56
C LEU A 449 25.97 19.75 11.79
N ILE A 450 25.23 20.73 11.28
CA ILE A 450 25.77 21.94 10.62
C ILE A 450 26.65 22.71 11.57
N LYS A 451 26.20 22.93 12.82
CA LYS A 451 27.02 23.59 13.87
C LYS A 451 28.28 22.80 14.22
N ALA A 452 28.16 21.49 14.40
CA ALA A 452 29.30 20.63 14.74
C ALA A 452 30.42 20.69 13.70
N HIS A 453 30.05 20.88 12.43
CA HIS A 453 30.99 21.01 11.32
C HIS A 453 31.32 22.47 10.95
N ARG A 454 30.79 23.47 11.67
CA ARG A 454 30.96 24.90 11.41
C ARG A 454 30.59 25.30 9.98
N ILE A 455 29.56 24.70 9.43
CA ILE A 455 29.06 24.99 8.10
C ILE A 455 28.32 26.34 8.09
N ASP A 456 27.66 26.69 9.17
CA ASP A 456 26.99 27.97 9.40
C ASP A 456 27.92 29.20 9.38
N GLU A 457 29.25 28.99 9.51
CA GLU A 457 30.27 30.02 9.40
C GLU A 457 30.87 30.15 7.99
N GLN A 458 30.43 29.33 7.01
CA GLN A 458 30.98 29.29 5.67
C GLN A 458 30.21 30.19 4.70
N ASP A 459 30.89 30.75 3.70
CA ASP A 459 30.32 31.70 2.70
C ASP A 459 29.23 31.04 1.82
N PHE A 460 29.22 29.71 1.71
CA PHE A 460 28.19 28.97 0.96
C PHE A 460 26.95 28.61 1.79
N PHE A 461 26.92 28.95 3.08
CA PHE A 461 25.75 28.74 3.91
C PHE A 461 24.63 29.73 3.57
N GLY A 462 23.45 29.22 3.20
CA GLY A 462 22.30 30.04 2.84
C GLY A 462 22.36 30.65 1.43
N ILE A 463 23.21 30.13 0.52
CA ILE A 463 23.25 30.66 -0.87
C ILE A 463 22.01 30.36 -1.69
N GLY A 464 21.15 29.48 -1.22
CA GLY A 464 19.89 29.07 -1.82
C GLY A 464 18.64 29.49 -1.03
N LYS A 465 18.77 30.46 -0.10
CA LYS A 465 17.67 30.93 0.77
C LYS A 465 16.52 31.65 0.04
N ASP A 466 16.69 31.94 -1.25
CA ASP A 466 15.67 32.47 -2.15
C ASP A 466 14.62 31.44 -2.59
N LYS A 467 14.85 30.17 -2.29
CA LYS A 467 13.97 29.04 -2.58
C LYS A 467 13.68 28.25 -1.30
N GLU A 468 12.54 27.57 -1.27
CA GLU A 468 12.12 26.71 -0.16
C GLU A 468 12.83 25.36 -0.15
N ASP A 469 12.77 24.66 0.97
CA ASP A 469 13.36 23.33 1.14
C ASP A 469 12.76 22.30 0.16
N THR A 470 11.45 22.37 -0.09
CA THR A 470 10.73 21.53 -1.06
C THR A 470 11.31 21.64 -2.47
N TYR A 471 11.62 22.86 -2.91
CA TYR A 471 12.26 23.09 -4.21
C TYR A 471 13.64 22.42 -4.28
N TRP A 472 14.48 22.61 -3.25
CA TRP A 472 15.84 22.03 -3.23
C TRP A 472 15.82 20.50 -3.11
N MET A 473 14.84 19.93 -2.39
CA MET A 473 14.65 18.49 -2.34
C MET A 473 14.23 17.93 -3.69
N ALA A 474 13.33 18.60 -4.40
CA ALA A 474 12.91 18.22 -5.76
C ALA A 474 14.09 18.27 -6.73
N LEU A 475 14.88 19.34 -6.70
CA LEU A 475 16.08 19.48 -7.54
C LEU A 475 17.09 18.39 -7.23
N LEU A 476 17.40 18.12 -5.97
CA LEU A 476 18.34 17.09 -5.54
C LEU A 476 17.93 15.71 -6.07
N ARG A 477 16.66 15.36 -5.98
CA ARG A 477 16.12 14.09 -6.51
C ARG A 477 16.33 14.00 -8.03
N GLN A 478 16.01 15.05 -8.78
CA GLN A 478 16.13 15.04 -10.24
C GLN A 478 17.61 15.02 -10.68
N VAL A 479 18.48 15.70 -9.97
CA VAL A 479 19.94 15.68 -10.20
C VAL A 479 20.50 14.27 -9.94
N MET A 480 19.97 13.57 -8.91
CA MET A 480 20.31 12.19 -8.60
C MET A 480 19.80 11.21 -9.68
N VAL A 481 18.53 11.31 -10.07
CA VAL A 481 17.95 10.47 -11.13
C VAL A 481 18.61 10.69 -12.49
N ASN A 482 19.15 11.88 -12.73
CA ASN A 482 19.97 12.18 -13.92
C ASN A 482 21.44 11.77 -13.77
N GLY A 483 21.80 11.15 -12.64
CA GLY A 483 23.10 10.55 -12.42
C GLY A 483 24.24 11.52 -12.14
N LEU A 484 23.96 12.80 -11.80
CA LEU A 484 25.00 13.78 -11.46
C LEU A 484 25.52 13.62 -10.02
N ILE A 485 24.67 13.12 -9.14
CA ILE A 485 25.01 12.72 -7.77
C ILE A 485 24.51 11.30 -7.50
N ARG A 486 25.07 10.66 -6.50
CA ARG A 486 24.62 9.37 -6.00
C ARG A 486 24.44 9.41 -4.48
N LYS A 487 23.52 8.63 -4.00
CA LYS A 487 23.32 8.33 -2.58
C LYS A 487 24.13 7.10 -2.23
N ASP A 488 24.90 7.14 -1.16
CA ASP A 488 25.67 5.99 -0.70
C ASP A 488 24.96 5.31 0.47
N ILE A 489 24.59 4.05 0.26
CA ILE A 489 23.80 3.28 1.24
C ILE A 489 24.68 2.89 2.44
N GLU A 490 25.98 2.57 2.23
CA GLU A 490 26.89 2.18 3.30
C GLU A 490 27.09 3.27 4.36
N THR A 491 26.96 4.54 3.92
CA THR A 491 27.01 5.70 4.81
C THR A 491 25.63 6.23 5.18
N TYR A 492 24.62 5.36 5.08
CA TYR A 492 23.22 5.66 5.42
C TYR A 492 22.63 6.88 4.70
N GLY A 493 22.99 7.06 3.44
CA GLY A 493 22.38 8.05 2.57
C GLY A 493 23.17 9.35 2.43
N VAL A 494 24.47 9.35 2.64
CA VAL A 494 25.36 10.48 2.31
C VAL A 494 25.40 10.69 0.80
N MET A 495 25.43 11.97 0.37
CA MET A 495 25.42 12.37 -1.03
C MET A 495 26.85 12.53 -1.58
N PHE A 496 27.11 11.91 -2.72
CA PHE A 496 28.37 12.00 -3.46
C PHE A 496 28.15 12.51 -4.86
N ILE A 497 29.09 13.34 -5.35
CA ILE A 497 29.11 13.74 -6.75
C ILE A 497 29.70 12.61 -7.62
N THR A 498 29.07 12.33 -8.75
CA THR A 498 29.56 11.36 -9.73
C THR A 498 30.59 11.99 -10.69
N GLU A 499 31.26 11.19 -11.52
CA GLU A 499 32.09 11.72 -12.59
C GLU A 499 31.29 12.58 -13.59
N LYS A 500 30.05 12.16 -13.91
CA LYS A 500 29.11 12.93 -14.73
C LYS A 500 28.76 14.28 -14.09
N GLY A 501 28.61 14.34 -12.76
CA GLY A 501 28.39 15.58 -12.03
C GLY A 501 29.61 16.51 -12.04
N LYS A 502 30.84 15.96 -11.93
CA LYS A 502 32.07 16.74 -12.06
C LYS A 502 32.25 17.28 -13.47
N GLU A 503 31.86 16.49 -14.47
CA GLU A 503 31.92 16.90 -15.87
C GLU A 503 30.88 17.99 -16.18
N TYR A 504 29.69 17.89 -15.62
CA TYR A 504 28.67 18.93 -15.70
C TYR A 504 29.15 20.26 -15.13
N LEU A 505 29.86 20.27 -14.00
CA LEU A 505 30.44 21.50 -13.43
C LEU A 505 31.51 22.14 -14.34
N LYS A 506 32.22 21.35 -15.16
CA LYS A 506 33.18 21.86 -16.13
C LYS A 506 32.52 22.44 -17.38
N ASN A 507 31.36 21.86 -17.77
CA ASN A 507 30.63 22.26 -18.96
C ASN A 507 29.14 22.31 -18.65
N VAL A 508 28.73 23.43 -18.03
CA VAL A 508 27.35 23.61 -17.59
C VAL A 508 26.40 23.71 -18.77
N THR A 509 25.44 22.81 -18.84
CA THR A 509 24.37 22.78 -19.84
C THR A 509 23.02 23.07 -19.20
N SER A 510 21.97 23.30 -20.03
CA SER A 510 20.60 23.47 -19.56
C SER A 510 20.14 22.25 -18.74
N PHE A 511 19.52 22.50 -17.62
CA PHE A 511 18.89 21.48 -16.77
C PHE A 511 17.45 21.89 -16.47
N MET A 512 16.53 21.28 -17.18
CA MET A 512 15.10 21.54 -17.00
C MET A 512 14.55 20.67 -15.87
N MET A 513 13.99 21.28 -14.83
CA MET A 513 13.36 20.58 -13.72
C MET A 513 11.86 20.86 -13.65
N THR A 514 11.14 19.97 -13.00
CA THR A 514 9.73 20.13 -12.59
C THR A 514 9.67 20.21 -11.06
N GLU A 515 8.77 21.06 -10.53
CA GLU A 515 8.51 21.05 -9.09
C GLU A 515 7.77 19.75 -8.70
N ASP A 516 8.12 19.18 -7.56
CA ASP A 516 7.47 17.95 -7.06
C ASP A 516 5.97 18.18 -6.78
N HIS A 517 5.22 17.09 -6.63
CA HIS A 517 3.85 17.15 -6.19
C HIS A 517 3.80 17.55 -4.72
N THR A 518 3.08 18.61 -4.40
CA THR A 518 2.71 18.94 -3.03
C THR A 518 1.42 18.18 -2.71
N PHE A 519 1.55 17.14 -1.91
CA PHE A 519 0.40 16.48 -1.31
C PHE A 519 0.13 17.15 0.04
N GLU A 520 -0.23 18.44 0.00
CA GLU A 520 -0.59 19.17 1.21
C GLU A 520 -1.79 18.47 1.86
N GLU A 521 -1.69 18.21 3.15
CA GLU A 521 -2.87 17.95 3.95
C GLU A 521 -3.67 19.22 3.90
N GLU A 522 -4.91 19.15 3.37
CA GLU A 522 -5.87 20.21 3.62
C GLU A 522 -5.89 20.43 5.14
N PRO A 523 -5.68 21.67 5.63
CA PRO A 523 -5.74 21.93 7.05
C PRO A 523 -7.06 21.36 7.54
N GLU A 524 -7.03 20.64 8.64
CA GLU A 524 -8.25 20.24 9.34
C GLU A 524 -8.92 21.54 9.77
N ASP A 525 -9.74 22.08 8.89
CA ASP A 525 -10.70 23.09 9.28
C ASP A 525 -11.78 22.33 10.03
N PRO A 526 -11.92 22.54 11.34
CA PRO A 526 -12.96 21.89 12.14
C PRO A 526 -14.37 22.18 11.61
N ASN A 527 -14.51 23.08 10.63
CA ASN A 527 -15.75 23.52 10.01
C ASN A 527 -15.88 23.29 8.50
N ASN A 528 -14.89 22.68 7.82
CA ASN A 528 -14.97 22.42 6.39
C ASN A 528 -15.24 20.94 6.09
N GLY A 529 -16.50 20.55 6.26
CA GLY A 529 -17.07 19.49 5.43
C GLY A 529 -17.19 20.04 4.01
N ASN A 530 -16.41 19.43 3.08
CA ASN A 530 -16.53 19.55 1.61
C ASN A 530 -16.47 20.93 0.98
N THR A 531 -15.36 21.28 0.35
CA THR A 531 -15.32 22.26 -0.75
C THR A 531 -15.52 21.59 -2.13
N SER A 532 -16.55 20.79 -2.30
CA SER A 532 -17.31 20.78 -3.54
C SER A 532 -18.46 21.75 -3.27
N VAL A 533 -18.55 22.81 -4.06
CA VAL A 533 -19.56 23.85 -3.89
C VAL A 533 -20.91 23.17 -4.12
N ALA A 534 -21.67 23.00 -3.03
CA ALA A 534 -23.05 22.54 -3.12
C ALA A 534 -23.80 23.47 -4.09
N ASP A 535 -24.65 22.90 -4.95
CA ASP A 535 -25.45 23.70 -5.90
C ASP A 535 -26.28 24.72 -5.11
N PRO A 536 -25.98 26.03 -5.21
CA PRO A 536 -26.60 27.04 -4.34
C PRO A 536 -28.10 27.19 -4.64
N VAL A 537 -28.52 26.92 -5.88
CA VAL A 537 -29.92 27.02 -6.28
C VAL A 537 -30.71 25.86 -5.71
N LEU A 538 -30.21 24.64 -5.87
CA LEU A 538 -30.83 23.46 -5.28
C LEU A 538 -30.86 23.54 -3.74
N LEU A 539 -29.79 24.01 -3.11
CA LEU A 539 -29.71 24.14 -1.65
C LEU A 539 -30.81 25.11 -1.11
N GLU A 540 -31.04 26.23 -1.79
CA GLU A 540 -32.11 27.16 -1.41
C GLU A 540 -33.51 26.52 -1.55
N MET A 541 -33.75 25.80 -2.66
CA MET A 541 -34.98 25.03 -2.88
C MET A 541 -35.20 23.95 -1.80
N LEU A 542 -34.16 23.26 -1.38
CA LEU A 542 -34.20 22.25 -0.32
C LEU A 542 -34.50 22.86 1.05
N LYS A 543 -33.93 24.07 1.38
CA LYS A 543 -34.23 24.78 2.62
C LYS A 543 -35.70 25.26 2.68
N ASP A 544 -36.23 25.71 1.55
CA ASP A 544 -37.65 26.11 1.48
C ASP A 544 -38.60 24.92 1.59
N LEU A 545 -38.25 23.81 0.93
CA LEU A 545 -39.01 22.55 1.07
C LEU A 545 -38.98 22.03 2.52
N ARG A 546 -37.81 22.11 3.19
CA ARG A 546 -37.68 21.74 4.60
C ARG A 546 -38.64 22.52 5.51
N LYS A 547 -38.71 23.87 5.37
CA LYS A 547 -39.64 24.69 6.14
C LYS A 547 -41.10 24.29 5.88
N LYS A 548 -41.42 23.96 4.63
CA LYS A 548 -42.76 23.53 4.25
C LYS A 548 -43.15 22.16 4.87
N VAL A 549 -42.25 21.18 4.79
CA VAL A 549 -42.43 19.84 5.35
C VAL A 549 -42.49 19.92 6.88
N ALA A 550 -41.62 20.71 7.51
CA ALA A 550 -41.62 20.94 8.95
C ALA A 550 -42.97 21.50 9.44
N LYS A 551 -43.50 22.53 8.78
CA LYS A 551 -44.82 23.08 9.08
C LYS A 551 -45.96 22.09 8.91
N GLN A 552 -45.92 21.23 7.85
CA GLN A 552 -46.93 20.20 7.64
C GLN A 552 -46.90 19.09 8.71
N LYS A 553 -45.73 18.80 9.24
CA LYS A 553 -45.51 17.73 10.24
C LYS A 553 -45.55 18.26 11.67
N GLY A 554 -45.65 19.58 11.88
CA GLY A 554 -45.67 20.20 13.21
C GLY A 554 -44.37 20.03 14.01
N VAL A 555 -43.22 20.06 13.30
CA VAL A 555 -41.90 19.91 13.92
C VAL A 555 -40.96 21.01 13.48
N PRO A 556 -39.94 21.37 14.27
CA PRO A 556 -38.92 22.33 13.83
C PRO A 556 -38.16 21.90 12.56
N PRO A 557 -37.72 22.84 11.71
CA PRO A 557 -37.06 22.49 10.44
C PRO A 557 -35.84 21.59 10.56
N PHE A 558 -35.00 21.76 11.57
CA PHE A 558 -33.79 20.95 11.78
C PHE A 558 -34.09 19.49 12.15
N VAL A 559 -35.30 19.20 12.69
CA VAL A 559 -35.77 17.84 12.96
C VAL A 559 -35.99 17.06 11.65
N VAL A 560 -36.45 17.73 10.61
CA VAL A 560 -36.61 17.14 9.28
C VAL A 560 -35.25 16.75 8.73
N PHE A 561 -34.42 17.72 8.40
CA PHE A 561 -33.03 17.54 7.99
C PHE A 561 -32.17 18.72 8.42
N GLN A 562 -30.95 18.48 8.84
CA GLN A 562 -29.99 19.52 9.22
C GLN A 562 -29.37 20.21 7.98
N ASP A 563 -28.76 21.38 8.17
CA ASP A 563 -28.08 22.10 7.09
C ASP A 563 -27.00 21.27 6.39
N PRO A 564 -26.10 20.55 7.11
CA PRO A 564 -25.12 19.66 6.46
C PRO A 564 -25.75 18.55 5.62
N SER A 565 -26.95 18.06 5.99
CA SER A 565 -27.67 17.07 5.20
C SER A 565 -28.23 17.67 3.90
N LEU A 566 -28.73 18.91 3.94
CA LEU A 566 -29.21 19.61 2.74
C LEU A 566 -28.07 20.00 1.81
N GLU A 567 -26.93 20.40 2.36
CA GLU A 567 -25.71 20.67 1.60
C GLU A 567 -25.21 19.42 0.88
N ASP A 568 -25.21 18.30 1.57
CA ASP A 568 -24.81 17.01 1.01
C ASP A 568 -25.83 16.49 -0.03
N MET A 569 -27.13 16.77 0.14
CA MET A 569 -28.15 16.52 -0.89
C MET A 569 -27.89 17.36 -2.15
N ALA A 570 -27.61 18.66 -2.00
CA ALA A 570 -27.33 19.58 -3.10
C ALA A 570 -26.01 19.26 -3.81
N LEU A 571 -25.15 18.46 -3.20
CA LEU A 571 -23.92 17.96 -3.76
C LEU A 571 -24.08 16.61 -4.48
N LYS A 572 -24.85 15.70 -3.89
CA LYS A 572 -24.98 14.29 -4.34
C LYS A 572 -26.18 14.05 -5.23
N TYR A 573 -27.14 14.94 -5.25
CA TYR A 573 -28.39 14.85 -6.02
C TYR A 573 -29.11 13.48 -5.87
N PRO A 574 -29.48 13.04 -4.65
CA PRO A 574 -30.15 11.76 -4.44
C PRO A 574 -31.56 11.76 -5.05
N ILE A 575 -31.86 10.86 -6.00
CA ILE A 575 -33.15 10.75 -6.69
C ILE A 575 -33.96 9.52 -6.25
N THR A 576 -33.44 8.73 -5.30
CA THR A 576 -34.15 7.62 -4.69
C THR A 576 -34.06 7.70 -3.17
N ILE A 577 -35.05 7.10 -2.46
CA ILE A 577 -35.01 6.99 -0.99
C ILE A 577 -33.75 6.25 -0.54
N GLN A 578 -33.29 5.28 -1.31
CA GLN A 578 -32.08 4.53 -0.99
C GLN A 578 -30.82 5.37 -1.14
N GLU A 579 -30.73 6.22 -2.17
CA GLU A 579 -29.65 7.18 -2.33
C GLU A 579 -29.65 8.22 -1.20
N LEU A 580 -30.85 8.66 -0.78
CA LEU A 580 -31.02 9.59 0.32
C LEU A 580 -30.45 9.08 1.64
N THR A 581 -30.45 7.77 1.87
CA THR A 581 -29.80 7.17 3.06
C THR A 581 -28.28 7.26 3.05
N ASN A 582 -27.67 7.58 1.92
CA ASN A 582 -26.22 7.79 1.77
C ASN A 582 -25.80 9.26 2.01
N VAL A 583 -26.77 10.13 2.27
CA VAL A 583 -26.54 11.55 2.61
C VAL A 583 -26.14 11.65 4.08
N HIS A 584 -25.19 12.52 4.38
CA HIS A 584 -24.71 12.74 5.75
C HIS A 584 -25.87 13.06 6.71
N GLY A 585 -25.93 12.35 7.85
CA GLY A 585 -26.94 12.56 8.89
C GLY A 585 -28.35 12.06 8.54
N ILE A 586 -28.54 11.28 7.47
CA ILE A 586 -29.83 10.69 7.08
C ILE A 586 -29.78 9.18 7.17
N GLY A 587 -30.42 8.65 8.18
CA GLY A 587 -30.65 7.22 8.30
C GLY A 587 -31.94 6.76 7.64
N GLU A 588 -32.12 5.43 7.56
CA GLU A 588 -33.27 4.80 6.90
C GLU A 588 -34.63 5.26 7.45
N GLY A 589 -34.73 5.49 8.77
CA GLY A 589 -35.94 5.99 9.42
C GLY A 589 -36.33 7.41 8.96
N LYS A 590 -35.38 8.35 8.93
CA LYS A 590 -35.61 9.71 8.46
C LYS A 590 -35.88 9.78 6.97
N ALA A 591 -35.14 9.01 6.17
CA ALA A 591 -35.35 8.94 4.72
C ALA A 591 -36.78 8.47 4.38
N LYS A 592 -37.29 7.45 5.08
CA LYS A 592 -38.66 6.95 4.93
C LYS A 592 -39.72 7.95 5.42
N LYS A 593 -39.44 8.66 6.53
CA LYS A 593 -40.41 9.57 7.17
C LYS A 593 -40.57 10.92 6.43
N PHE A 594 -39.46 11.48 5.96
CA PHE A 594 -39.42 12.84 5.40
C PHE A 594 -38.91 12.92 3.97
N GLY A 595 -38.23 11.87 3.44
CA GLY A 595 -37.42 11.95 2.22
C GLY A 595 -38.20 12.03 0.90
N ALA A 596 -39.43 11.54 0.84
CA ALA A 596 -40.17 11.38 -0.43
C ALA A 596 -40.32 12.70 -1.23
N GLU A 597 -40.62 13.82 -0.57
CA GLU A 597 -40.77 15.12 -1.24
C GLU A 597 -39.42 15.71 -1.69
N PHE A 598 -38.35 15.45 -0.92
CA PHE A 598 -37.01 15.90 -1.25
C PHE A 598 -36.44 15.15 -2.45
N VAL A 599 -36.55 13.84 -2.47
CA VAL A 599 -36.14 12.98 -3.59
C VAL A 599 -36.85 13.42 -4.88
N LYS A 600 -38.20 13.64 -4.81
CA LYS A 600 -38.96 14.09 -5.96
C LYS A 600 -38.57 15.49 -6.45
N LEU A 601 -38.20 16.40 -5.54
CA LEU A 601 -37.69 17.72 -5.92
C LEU A 601 -36.36 17.62 -6.63
N ILE A 602 -35.42 16.79 -6.09
CA ILE A 602 -34.09 16.62 -6.65
C ILE A 602 -34.15 15.91 -8.00
N GLU A 603 -34.96 14.85 -8.12
CA GLU A 603 -35.17 14.12 -9.39
C GLU A 603 -35.61 15.09 -10.51
N ARG A 604 -36.63 15.90 -10.23
CA ARG A 604 -37.08 16.91 -11.20
C ARG A 604 -36.00 17.94 -11.53
N TYR A 605 -35.25 18.41 -10.52
CA TYR A 605 -34.17 19.38 -10.72
C TYR A 605 -33.05 18.83 -11.58
N VAL A 606 -32.68 17.57 -11.39
CA VAL A 606 -31.67 16.85 -12.18
C VAL A 606 -32.12 16.71 -13.64
N GLU A 607 -33.38 16.34 -13.88
CA GLU A 607 -33.96 16.21 -15.23
C GLU A 607 -34.05 17.58 -15.94
N GLU A 608 -34.53 18.64 -15.26
CA GLU A 608 -34.71 19.97 -15.84
C GLU A 608 -33.39 20.65 -16.20
N ASN A 609 -32.28 20.30 -15.56
CA ASN A 609 -30.96 20.92 -15.75
C ASN A 609 -29.94 20.02 -16.44
N ASP A 610 -30.34 18.85 -16.99
CA ASP A 610 -29.47 17.88 -17.64
C ASP A 610 -28.20 17.53 -16.81
N ILE A 611 -28.34 17.40 -15.47
CA ILE A 611 -27.23 17.16 -14.56
C ILE A 611 -26.77 15.70 -14.72
N VAL A 612 -25.57 15.52 -15.24
CA VAL A 612 -24.89 14.20 -15.21
C VAL A 612 -24.38 13.99 -13.78
N ARG A 613 -25.08 13.15 -13.02
CA ARG A 613 -24.73 12.85 -11.63
C ARG A 613 -23.48 11.99 -11.58
N ALA A 614 -22.59 12.29 -10.65
CA ALA A 614 -21.46 11.40 -10.31
C ALA A 614 -21.92 10.01 -9.80
N GLU A 615 -23.22 9.79 -9.70
CA GLU A 615 -23.91 8.77 -8.92
C GLU A 615 -24.38 7.54 -9.69
N ASP A 616 -24.19 7.45 -10.96
CA ASP A 616 -24.18 6.14 -11.60
C ASP A 616 -23.05 5.26 -11.04
N LEU A 617 -22.28 5.83 -10.06
CA LEU A 617 -21.19 5.24 -9.29
C LEU A 617 -21.43 5.35 -7.77
N ILE A 618 -22.60 4.99 -7.26
CA ILE A 618 -22.91 5.08 -5.81
C ILE A 618 -22.03 4.15 -5.00
N VAL A 619 -21.33 4.73 -4.01
CA VAL A 619 -20.58 4.01 -2.99
C VAL A 619 -21.45 3.85 -1.75
N LYS A 620 -21.85 2.62 -1.45
CA LYS A 620 -22.50 2.30 -0.17
C LYS A 620 -21.40 2.13 0.89
N THR A 621 -21.39 2.99 1.89
CA THR A 621 -20.49 2.84 3.04
C THR A 621 -21.12 1.89 4.06
N THR A 622 -20.35 0.90 4.49
CA THR A 622 -20.69 0.14 5.71
C THR A 622 -20.23 0.98 6.89
N GLY A 623 -21.15 1.31 7.78
CA GLY A 623 -20.79 2.02 9.01
C GLY A 623 -19.76 1.22 9.81
N SER A 624 -18.55 1.72 9.93
CA SER A 624 -17.46 1.11 10.71
C SER A 624 -17.75 1.05 12.22
N ASN A 625 -18.85 1.63 12.68
CA ASN A 625 -19.26 1.75 14.09
C ASN A 625 -20.41 0.83 14.49
N SER A 626 -20.74 -0.20 13.72
CA SER A 626 -21.84 -1.12 14.03
C SER A 626 -21.73 -1.73 15.44
N SER A 627 -20.53 -2.09 15.89
CA SER A 627 -20.32 -2.69 17.21
C SER A 627 -20.39 -1.66 18.36
N LEU A 628 -19.89 -0.45 18.15
CA LEU A 628 -19.97 0.63 19.15
C LEU A 628 -21.39 1.16 19.26
N LYS A 629 -22.05 1.41 18.14
CA LYS A 629 -23.46 1.81 18.07
C LYS A 629 -24.35 0.80 18.79
N LEU A 630 -24.20 -0.50 18.51
CA LEU A 630 -24.95 -1.55 19.16
C LEU A 630 -24.67 -1.62 20.67
N PHE A 631 -23.41 -1.46 21.08
CA PHE A 631 -23.02 -1.41 22.49
C PHE A 631 -23.67 -0.24 23.21
N ILE A 632 -23.66 0.97 22.63
CA ILE A 632 -24.30 2.17 23.23
C ILE A 632 -25.80 1.92 23.40
N ILE A 633 -26.49 1.49 22.34
CA ILE A 633 -27.94 1.22 22.38
C ILE A 633 -28.28 0.19 23.47
N GLN A 634 -27.57 -0.95 23.50
CA GLN A 634 -27.83 -2.03 24.47
C GLN A 634 -27.63 -1.61 25.94
N ASN A 635 -26.68 -0.70 26.21
CA ASN A 635 -26.43 -0.26 27.59
C ASN A 635 -27.37 0.89 28.00
N ILE A 636 -27.83 1.71 27.05
CA ILE A 636 -28.92 2.67 27.27
C ILE A 636 -30.22 1.94 27.54
N ASP A 637 -30.55 0.87 26.81
CA ASP A 637 -31.71 0.01 27.06
C ASP A 637 -31.70 -0.66 28.46
N ARG A 638 -30.48 -0.91 28.98
CA ARG A 638 -30.25 -1.39 30.34
C ARG A 638 -30.30 -0.28 31.40
N LYS A 639 -30.51 0.97 30.98
CA LYS A 639 -30.57 2.15 31.83
C LYS A 639 -29.32 2.39 32.66
N LEU A 640 -28.13 2.12 32.10
CA LEU A 640 -26.87 2.44 32.76
C LEU A 640 -26.57 3.93 32.67
N PRO A 641 -25.91 4.54 33.68
CA PRO A 641 -25.51 5.93 33.66
C PRO A 641 -24.64 6.23 32.43
N LEU A 642 -24.90 7.33 31.72
CA LEU A 642 -24.20 7.69 30.50
C LEU A 642 -22.67 7.78 30.68
N PRO A 643 -22.13 8.35 31.81
CA PRO A 643 -20.69 8.38 32.07
C PRO A 643 -20.08 6.97 32.21
N ASP A 644 -20.81 6.00 32.75
CA ASP A 644 -20.35 4.63 32.92
C ASP A 644 -20.26 3.91 31.57
N ILE A 645 -21.21 4.18 30.66
CA ILE A 645 -21.20 3.65 29.30
C ILE A 645 -20.01 4.22 28.52
N ALA A 646 -19.74 5.51 28.62
CA ALA A 646 -18.59 6.19 28.02
C ALA A 646 -17.28 5.55 28.51
N LYS A 647 -17.09 5.46 29.83
CA LYS A 647 -15.91 4.90 30.47
C LYS A 647 -15.66 3.44 30.09
N ALA A 648 -16.71 2.62 29.96
CA ALA A 648 -16.60 1.22 29.57
C ALA A 648 -15.99 1.02 28.16
N LYS A 649 -16.00 2.06 27.31
CA LYS A 649 -15.35 2.08 25.99
C LYS A 649 -14.12 2.96 25.92
N GLY A 650 -13.72 3.56 27.04
CA GLY A 650 -12.56 4.47 27.10
C GLY A 650 -12.79 5.77 26.32
N LEU A 651 -14.06 6.22 26.23
CA LEU A 651 -14.45 7.47 25.57
C LEU A 651 -14.57 8.58 26.62
N GLU A 652 -14.09 9.77 26.28
CA GLU A 652 -14.43 10.99 27.00
C GLU A 652 -15.90 11.36 26.73
N MET A 653 -16.53 12.13 27.64
CA MET A 653 -17.96 12.42 27.55
C MET A 653 -18.35 13.14 26.25
N ASP A 654 -17.52 14.07 25.77
CA ASP A 654 -17.74 14.76 24.51
C ASP A 654 -17.70 13.81 23.28
N GLU A 655 -16.77 12.85 23.26
CA GLU A 655 -16.71 11.83 22.21
C GLU A 655 -17.92 10.90 22.26
N PHE A 656 -18.34 10.53 23.46
CA PHE A 656 -19.50 9.66 23.66
C PHE A 656 -20.81 10.33 23.24
N LEU A 657 -21.00 11.62 23.59
CA LEU A 657 -22.17 12.39 23.16
C LEU A 657 -22.19 12.56 21.62
N LYS A 658 -21.05 12.74 20.96
CA LYS A 658 -20.97 12.74 19.48
C LYS A 658 -21.42 11.43 18.86
N GLU A 659 -21.05 10.29 19.44
CA GLU A 659 -21.53 8.99 18.97
C GLU A 659 -23.05 8.82 19.19
N MET A 660 -23.59 9.26 20.33
CA MET A 660 -25.03 9.27 20.59
C MET A 660 -25.76 10.17 19.59
N GLU A 661 -25.22 11.37 19.30
CA GLU A 661 -25.74 12.28 18.28
C GLU A 661 -25.83 11.60 16.92
N GLN A 662 -24.78 10.90 16.48
CA GLN A 662 -24.80 10.16 15.23
C GLN A 662 -25.88 9.04 15.22
N ILE A 663 -26.08 8.37 16.35
CA ILE A 663 -27.10 7.33 16.49
C ILE A 663 -28.50 7.93 16.33
N VAL A 664 -28.79 9.01 17.07
CA VAL A 664 -30.12 9.66 17.05
C VAL A 664 -30.38 10.32 15.69
N TYR A 665 -29.40 11.06 15.13
CA TYR A 665 -29.55 11.69 13.82
C TYR A 665 -29.65 10.68 12.67
N SER A 666 -29.13 9.44 12.84
CA SER A 666 -29.34 8.39 11.87
C SER A 666 -30.76 7.78 11.89
N GLY A 667 -31.64 8.26 12.78
CA GLY A 667 -33.04 7.79 12.90
C GLY A 667 -33.21 6.64 13.88
N THR A 668 -32.24 6.42 14.77
CA THR A 668 -32.37 5.40 15.83
C THR A 668 -32.84 6.06 17.13
N LYS A 669 -33.97 5.62 17.67
CA LYS A 669 -34.49 6.13 18.94
C LYS A 669 -33.63 5.65 20.11
N LEU A 670 -33.20 6.59 20.98
CA LEU A 670 -32.55 6.31 22.25
C LEU A 670 -33.46 6.74 23.39
N ASN A 671 -33.83 5.82 24.28
CA ASN A 671 -34.62 6.16 25.47
C ASN A 671 -33.68 6.52 26.62
N ILE A 672 -33.40 7.79 26.76
CA ILE A 672 -32.55 8.34 27.83
C ILE A 672 -33.33 9.09 28.92
N ASP A 673 -34.67 8.93 29.00
CA ASP A 673 -35.53 9.59 29.97
C ASP A 673 -35.05 9.35 31.42
N TYR A 674 -34.59 8.15 31.70
CA TYR A 674 -34.08 7.79 33.04
C TYR A 674 -32.89 8.68 33.46
N TRP A 675 -32.04 9.09 32.50
CA TRP A 675 -30.89 9.93 32.78
C TRP A 675 -31.24 11.40 32.79
N VAL A 676 -32.13 11.84 31.87
CA VAL A 676 -32.61 13.21 31.81
C VAL A 676 -33.39 13.56 33.10
N ASN A 677 -34.21 12.65 33.65
CA ASN A 677 -34.91 12.85 34.90
C ASN A 677 -33.99 12.90 36.14
N GLU A 678 -32.73 12.46 36.03
CA GLU A 678 -31.73 12.62 37.10
C GLU A 678 -31.02 13.99 37.03
N ILE A 679 -30.95 14.61 35.84
CA ILE A 679 -30.23 15.88 35.61
C ILE A 679 -31.17 17.07 35.71
N PHE A 680 -32.43 16.95 35.21
CA PHE A 680 -33.36 18.03 35.09
C PHE A 680 -34.66 17.73 35.88
N ASP A 681 -35.19 18.74 36.54
CA ASP A 681 -36.55 18.69 37.09
C ASP A 681 -37.60 18.90 35.99
N GLU A 682 -38.89 18.75 36.37
CA GLU A 682 -40.00 18.83 35.39
C GLU A 682 -40.13 20.25 34.80
N GLU A 683 -39.86 21.30 35.55
CA GLU A 683 -39.95 22.69 35.10
C GLU A 683 -38.84 23.03 34.08
N GLN A 684 -37.63 22.57 34.36
CA GLN A 684 -36.50 22.70 33.42
C GLN A 684 -36.72 21.90 32.12
N GLN A 685 -37.32 20.70 32.23
CA GLN A 685 -37.59 19.91 31.01
C GLN A 685 -38.73 20.57 30.18
N GLU A 686 -39.71 21.17 30.76
CA GLU A 686 -40.76 21.94 30.06
C GLU A 686 -40.14 23.15 29.34
N GLU A 687 -39.27 23.94 30.00
CA GLU A 687 -38.60 25.11 29.45
C GLU A 687 -37.72 24.71 28.24
N LEU A 688 -36.89 23.69 28.40
CA LEU A 688 -36.03 23.19 27.31
C LEU A 688 -36.82 22.59 26.16
N HIS A 689 -37.96 21.94 26.43
CA HIS A 689 -38.87 21.39 25.43
C HIS A 689 -39.48 22.53 24.58
N GLU A 690 -40.03 23.56 25.22
CA GLU A 690 -40.60 24.72 24.54
C GLU A 690 -39.55 25.41 23.67
N TYR A 691 -38.36 25.65 24.21
CA TYR A 691 -37.26 26.22 23.45
C TYR A 691 -36.92 25.40 22.18
N PHE A 692 -36.68 24.09 22.30
CA PHE A 692 -36.32 23.27 21.14
C PHE A 692 -37.48 23.07 20.14
N MET A 693 -38.73 23.26 20.58
CA MET A 693 -39.89 23.25 19.67
C MET A 693 -39.98 24.53 18.83
N GLU A 694 -39.55 25.67 19.34
CA GLU A 694 -39.62 26.97 18.68
C GLU A 694 -38.32 27.35 17.96
N ALA A 695 -37.19 26.72 18.29
CA ALA A 695 -35.87 27.05 17.75
C ALA A 695 -35.75 26.82 16.24
N ASP A 696 -35.21 27.79 15.53
CA ASP A 696 -34.88 27.65 14.11
C ASP A 696 -33.63 26.80 13.84
N SER A 697 -32.78 26.57 14.86
CA SER A 697 -31.51 25.84 14.79
C SER A 697 -31.26 25.03 16.05
N ASP A 698 -30.62 23.87 15.90
CA ASP A 698 -30.22 22.97 16.97
C ASP A 698 -28.82 23.23 17.53
N LYS A 699 -28.20 24.35 17.19
CA LYS A 699 -26.84 24.70 17.65
C LYS A 699 -26.81 24.99 19.13
N ILE A 700 -26.05 24.21 19.88
CA ILE A 700 -25.88 24.36 21.35
C ILE A 700 -25.39 25.76 21.72
N SER A 701 -24.48 26.35 20.93
CA SER A 701 -23.97 27.69 21.19
C SER A 701 -25.05 28.81 21.09
N ILE A 702 -26.18 28.57 20.45
CA ILE A 702 -27.32 29.48 20.39
C ILE A 702 -28.19 29.25 21.63
N ALA A 703 -28.49 27.98 21.96
CA ALA A 703 -29.24 27.62 23.18
C ALA A 703 -28.52 28.11 24.43
N SER A 704 -27.23 27.88 24.58
CA SER A 704 -26.43 28.33 25.72
C SER A 704 -26.44 29.86 25.91
N LYS A 705 -26.53 30.64 24.83
CA LYS A 705 -26.68 32.08 24.90
C LYS A 705 -28.06 32.54 25.33
N GLU A 706 -29.11 31.84 24.86
CA GLU A 706 -30.48 32.15 25.19
C GLU A 706 -30.77 31.94 26.68
N PHE A 707 -30.25 30.84 27.22
CA PHE A 707 -30.35 30.51 28.64
C PHE A 707 -29.30 31.18 29.52
N GLY A 708 -28.46 32.09 28.97
CA GLY A 708 -27.55 32.91 29.77
C GLY A 708 -26.45 32.15 30.51
N GLY A 709 -26.30 30.83 30.25
CA GLY A 709 -25.35 29.93 30.91
C GLY A 709 -25.96 29.18 32.14
N ASP A 710 -27.29 29.15 32.27
CA ASP A 710 -27.98 28.40 33.35
C ASP A 710 -27.84 26.88 33.18
N TYR A 711 -27.50 26.39 31.96
CA TYR A 711 -27.23 24.99 31.62
C TYR A 711 -25.84 24.86 31.01
N GLU A 712 -25.16 23.74 31.34
CA GLU A 712 -23.90 23.38 30.71
C GLU A 712 -24.11 22.87 29.27
N ASP A 713 -23.11 23.02 28.41
CA ASP A 713 -23.22 22.61 27.00
C ASP A 713 -23.54 21.11 26.86
N ASP A 714 -23.00 20.24 27.71
CA ASP A 714 -23.27 18.81 27.71
C ASP A 714 -24.70 18.51 28.17
N GLU A 715 -25.25 19.26 29.11
CA GLU A 715 -26.64 19.16 29.55
C GLU A 715 -27.59 19.49 28.41
N LEU A 716 -27.37 20.60 27.73
CA LEU A 716 -28.14 21.02 26.55
C LEU A 716 -28.08 19.98 25.43
N ARG A 717 -26.93 19.38 25.22
CA ARG A 717 -26.74 18.29 24.24
C ARG A 717 -27.53 17.04 24.61
N ILE A 718 -27.51 16.63 25.87
CA ILE A 718 -28.27 15.46 26.38
C ILE A 718 -29.77 15.70 26.20
N TYR A 719 -30.27 16.89 26.59
CA TYR A 719 -31.67 17.19 26.41
C TYR A 719 -32.08 17.27 24.94
N ARG A 720 -31.30 17.88 24.09
CA ARG A 720 -31.51 17.91 22.65
C ARG A 720 -31.56 16.48 22.05
N LEU A 721 -30.72 15.56 22.50
CA LEU A 721 -30.75 14.15 22.09
C LEU A 721 -32.06 13.46 22.46
N LYS A 722 -32.57 13.69 23.68
CA LYS A 722 -33.90 13.22 24.10
C LYS A 722 -34.97 13.79 23.19
N PHE A 723 -34.99 15.11 23.03
CA PHE A 723 -35.97 15.83 22.21
C PHE A 723 -36.03 15.29 20.77
N ILE A 724 -34.90 15.20 20.09
CA ILE A 724 -34.82 14.66 18.72
C ILE A 724 -35.25 13.19 18.68
N SER A 725 -34.83 12.40 19.66
CA SER A 725 -35.20 10.99 19.75
C SER A 725 -36.71 10.76 19.91
N GLU A 726 -37.42 11.68 20.59
CA GLU A 726 -38.87 11.59 20.79
C GLU A 726 -39.65 12.17 19.59
N VAL A 727 -39.20 13.30 19.06
CA VAL A 727 -39.97 14.04 18.03
C VAL A 727 -39.66 13.54 16.63
N ALA A 728 -38.41 13.15 16.34
CA ALA A 728 -37.96 12.81 14.99
C ALA A 728 -37.87 11.31 14.72
N ASN A 729 -37.69 10.47 15.74
CA ASN A 729 -37.45 9.03 15.60
C ASN A 729 -38.60 8.19 16.29
#